data_3be9a4092fe1e85e591ee664d5804ccc
#
_entry.id   3be9a4092fe1e85e591ee664d5804ccc
#
_cell.length_a   1.000
_cell.length_b   1.000
_cell.length_c   1.000
_cell.angle_alpha   90.00
_cell.angle_beta   90.00
_cell.angle_gamma   90.00
#
_symmetry.space_group_name_H-M   'P 1'
#
loop_
_entity.id
_entity.type
_entity.pdbx_description
1 polymer ?
#
loop_
_entity_poly.entity_id
_entity_poly.type
_entity_poly.pdbx_seq_one_letter_code
_entity_poly.pdbx_strand_id
1 'polypeptide(L)'
;MTLHFKSKQQISVEEYIAKAKKLSIFDPRVEGHVVWDSATWDITAFVKRIRNSKGETVGFHHADRQRSRANDPEFAMNVPFGDFAKAYFAFQLNENATKTGKFRKSNVFRHKVKFCRILDRVLESRGHPGRADLIAKSDLNKVVELASKSHKRKAAETMRSIARVLEGAGIAHDLKSWWHPELQDKRFLSRVNEYSLRKNLTEEEVSCLGEAFHRAKTPRDQVAMGIVALLMCAPSRKEEVFILPAKVQALHNPGEGYANPDVPFNEDCRFKAGLRWWPVKGGKPMIKFVPKEMVPVAQLALERICEHTERARKLAKWMMENPGRVFVPTNLQHVRATGEITRSELEEFLGVGGNYWLQSRRILAAKYRACENGKPIAVYDFAQIEEKCLAEAPHGLPVLSELSSVAYSEALCVCLKNQFAHNTEARPYMIEALSSGVVELVLSGRPESLHKSGHTNPAVPSIFERFDIRLKNGKYPKITTHQMRHYLNTMAQRANVPQSHIAYWSGRANVMQNRNYDHTDKLYQVEQIKRSGEDENLPAIRVVDDSDVENAAYETANLKMHLLSTLFGYCNRRFNQEPCDRAGACRTCTRLVCLGGSKRAADLLLRDAERDQKSLETLRARQAKGMRVNEATIKAIEHSHARSQALAEAIMDPANEGTLIRNTDLGPLIEFSHAERIIEKKLAELETSRTTWSLT
;
A
#
# COMPACT_ATOMS: atom_id res chain seq x y z
N MET A 1 -41.44 -1.70 -42.06
CA MET A 1 -40.93 -2.22 -40.78
C MET A 1 -39.71 -3.07 -41.08
N THR A 2 -38.52 -2.51 -41.07
CA THR A 2 -37.27 -3.23 -41.39
C THR A 2 -36.88 -4.06 -40.19
N LEU A 3 -37.00 -5.39 -40.32
CA LEU A 3 -36.54 -6.33 -39.28
C LEU A 3 -35.01 -6.27 -39.23
N HIS A 4 -34.46 -5.57 -38.22
CA HIS A 4 -33.04 -5.61 -37.91
C HIS A 4 -32.71 -6.91 -37.17
N PHE A 5 -32.17 -7.89 -37.90
CA PHE A 5 -31.61 -9.10 -37.28
C PHE A 5 -30.35 -8.75 -36.51
N LYS A 6 -30.33 -9.07 -35.21
CA LYS A 6 -29.13 -8.91 -34.36
C LYS A 6 -28.06 -9.92 -34.78
N SER A 7 -26.81 -9.52 -34.84
CA SER A 7 -25.69 -10.42 -35.05
C SER A 7 -25.51 -11.39 -33.86
N LYS A 8 -24.84 -12.52 -34.10
CA LYS A 8 -24.50 -13.46 -33.04
C LYS A 8 -23.73 -12.79 -31.90
N GLN A 9 -22.84 -11.84 -32.21
CA GLN A 9 -22.07 -11.05 -31.24
C GLN A 9 -22.96 -10.12 -30.41
N GLN A 10 -23.96 -9.50 -31.02
CA GLN A 10 -24.93 -8.65 -30.29
C GLN A 10 -25.78 -9.47 -29.33
N ILE A 11 -26.18 -10.68 -29.69
CA ILE A 11 -26.87 -11.62 -28.82
C ILE A 11 -25.96 -11.98 -27.63
N SER A 12 -24.69 -12.24 -27.86
CA SER A 12 -23.72 -12.52 -26.81
C SER A 12 -23.52 -11.37 -25.82
N VAL A 13 -23.60 -10.10 -26.29
CA VAL A 13 -23.57 -8.92 -25.40
C VAL A 13 -24.79 -8.92 -24.47
N GLU A 14 -25.98 -9.16 -25.03
CA GLU A 14 -27.22 -9.19 -24.26
C GLU A 14 -27.25 -10.32 -23.22
N GLU A 15 -26.78 -11.51 -23.60
CA GLU A 15 -26.63 -12.66 -22.69
C GLU A 15 -25.66 -12.36 -21.57
N TYR A 16 -24.52 -11.71 -21.87
CA TYR A 16 -23.53 -11.31 -20.87
C TYR A 16 -24.11 -10.32 -19.87
N ILE A 17 -24.86 -9.33 -20.34
CA ILE A 17 -25.58 -8.36 -19.51
C ILE A 17 -26.65 -9.07 -18.65
N ALA A 18 -27.45 -9.95 -19.25
CA ALA A 18 -28.51 -10.69 -18.55
C ALA A 18 -27.95 -11.56 -17.41
N LYS A 19 -26.79 -12.20 -17.63
CA LYS A 19 -26.08 -12.96 -16.58
C LYS A 19 -25.61 -12.03 -15.46
N ALA A 20 -25.08 -10.85 -15.78
CA ALA A 20 -24.63 -9.90 -14.78
C ALA A 20 -25.78 -9.37 -13.89
N LYS A 21 -26.95 -9.10 -14.44
CA LYS A 21 -28.14 -8.64 -13.70
C LYS A 21 -28.64 -9.63 -12.65
N LYS A 22 -28.26 -10.91 -12.75
CA LYS A 22 -28.63 -11.97 -11.78
C LYS A 22 -27.64 -12.09 -10.61
N LEU A 23 -26.60 -11.29 -10.54
CA LEU A 23 -25.61 -11.33 -9.47
C LEU A 23 -26.20 -10.85 -8.14
N SER A 24 -25.71 -11.43 -7.04
CA SER A 24 -26.21 -11.12 -5.69
C SER A 24 -26.06 -9.68 -5.26
N ILE A 25 -25.13 -8.94 -5.83
CA ILE A 25 -24.95 -7.50 -5.54
C ILE A 25 -26.15 -6.63 -5.93
N PHE A 26 -27.05 -7.14 -6.76
CA PHE A 26 -28.31 -6.48 -7.19
C PHE A 26 -29.53 -7.01 -6.43
N ASP A 27 -29.39 -8.00 -5.54
CA ASP A 27 -30.50 -8.51 -4.76
C ASP A 27 -30.90 -7.49 -3.68
N PRO A 28 -32.16 -6.98 -3.69
CA PRO A 28 -32.64 -6.03 -2.69
C PRO A 28 -32.53 -6.50 -1.24
N ARG A 29 -32.42 -7.82 -1.00
CA ARG A 29 -32.24 -8.39 0.33
C ARG A 29 -30.81 -8.25 0.86
N VAL A 30 -29.87 -7.93 0.00
CA VAL A 30 -28.47 -7.73 0.40
C VAL A 30 -28.30 -6.28 0.86
N GLU A 31 -27.82 -6.12 2.08
CA GLU A 31 -27.52 -4.79 2.63
C GLU A 31 -26.51 -4.04 1.74
N GLY A 32 -26.87 -2.82 1.36
CA GLY A 32 -26.05 -2.00 0.47
C GLY A 32 -26.04 -2.49 -0.99
N HIS A 33 -27.09 -3.24 -1.42
CA HIS A 33 -27.24 -3.67 -2.80
C HIS A 33 -27.17 -2.50 -3.79
N VAL A 34 -26.76 -2.81 -5.01
CA VAL A 34 -26.62 -1.83 -6.10
C VAL A 34 -27.87 -1.84 -6.97
N VAL A 35 -28.32 -0.65 -7.39
CA VAL A 35 -29.43 -0.53 -8.35
C VAL A 35 -28.85 -0.47 -9.75
N TRP A 36 -29.19 -1.45 -10.60
CA TRP A 36 -28.64 -1.57 -11.97
C TRP A 36 -28.83 -0.33 -12.82
N ASP A 37 -30.03 0.25 -12.81
CA ASP A 37 -30.39 1.36 -13.68
C ASP A 37 -29.79 2.70 -13.24
N SER A 38 -29.26 2.78 -12.02
CA SER A 38 -28.57 3.97 -11.55
C SER A 38 -27.29 4.23 -12.38
N ALA A 39 -27.09 5.49 -12.78
CA ALA A 39 -25.83 5.92 -13.41
C ALA A 39 -24.65 5.97 -12.44
N THR A 40 -24.92 6.01 -11.12
CA THR A 40 -23.89 6.00 -10.08
C THR A 40 -24.20 4.88 -9.08
N TRP A 41 -23.27 3.96 -8.92
CA TRP A 41 -23.37 2.86 -7.98
C TRP A 41 -22.66 3.18 -6.67
N ASP A 42 -23.32 2.99 -5.55
CA ASP A 42 -22.66 2.90 -4.26
C ASP A 42 -22.12 1.48 -4.09
N ILE A 43 -20.80 1.38 -3.99
CA ILE A 43 -20.08 0.12 -3.87
C ILE A 43 -19.47 -0.06 -2.49
N THR A 44 -19.87 0.76 -1.54
CA THR A 44 -19.30 0.84 -0.19
C THR A 44 -19.29 -0.51 0.51
N ALA A 45 -20.37 -1.28 0.41
CA ALA A 45 -20.50 -2.61 1.01
C ALA A 45 -19.58 -3.68 0.39
N PHE A 46 -19.13 -3.48 -0.84
CA PHE A 46 -18.44 -4.49 -1.63
C PHE A 46 -16.93 -4.25 -1.80
N VAL A 47 -16.37 -3.19 -1.19
CA VAL A 47 -14.97 -2.83 -1.33
C VAL A 47 -14.28 -2.66 0.01
N LYS A 48 -12.99 -3.03 0.05
CA LYS A 48 -12.18 -2.84 1.26
C LYS A 48 -11.96 -1.36 1.52
N ARG A 49 -12.38 -0.93 2.69
CA ARG A 49 -12.09 0.41 3.23
C ARG A 49 -11.06 0.30 4.35
N ILE A 50 -10.21 1.30 4.48
CA ILE A 50 -9.29 1.43 5.61
C ILE A 50 -9.96 2.27 6.69
N ARG A 51 -10.69 3.30 6.25
CA ARG A 51 -11.46 4.22 7.10
C ARG A 51 -12.89 4.32 6.58
N ASN A 52 -13.84 4.35 7.49
CA ASN A 52 -15.26 4.41 7.18
C ASN A 52 -15.77 5.86 7.03
N SER A 53 -14.92 6.78 6.58
CA SER A 53 -15.21 8.21 6.55
C SER A 53 -16.08 8.68 5.39
N LYS A 54 -16.11 7.93 4.29
CA LYS A 54 -16.86 8.30 3.08
C LYS A 54 -17.40 7.05 2.39
N GLY A 55 -18.59 7.18 1.78
CA GLY A 55 -19.09 6.19 0.84
C GLY A 55 -18.20 6.07 -0.40
N GLU A 56 -18.21 4.91 -1.02
CA GLU A 56 -17.41 4.60 -2.21
C GLU A 56 -18.34 4.46 -3.41
N THR A 57 -18.33 5.45 -4.29
CA THR A 57 -19.21 5.47 -5.47
C THR A 57 -18.43 5.33 -6.77
N VAL A 58 -19.09 4.77 -7.79
CA VAL A 58 -18.58 4.66 -9.16
C VAL A 58 -19.67 5.11 -10.13
N GLY A 59 -19.36 6.06 -11.01
CA GLY A 59 -20.31 6.58 -11.98
C GLY A 59 -20.04 6.05 -13.39
N PHE A 60 -21.10 5.63 -14.09
CA PHE A 60 -21.08 5.14 -15.48
C PHE A 60 -21.58 6.23 -16.45
N HIS A 61 -20.90 7.39 -16.45
CA HIS A 61 -21.23 8.54 -17.27
C HIS A 61 -20.17 8.77 -18.36
N HIS A 62 -20.58 9.41 -19.42
CA HIS A 62 -19.67 9.78 -20.52
C HIS A 62 -18.56 10.74 -20.04
N ALA A 63 -17.34 10.58 -20.53
CA ALA A 63 -16.17 11.26 -19.97
C ALA A 63 -16.18 12.78 -20.16
N ASP A 64 -16.83 13.29 -21.18
CA ASP A 64 -16.82 14.72 -21.52
C ASP A 64 -17.97 15.49 -20.88
N ARG A 65 -18.88 14.80 -20.19
CA ARG A 65 -20.07 15.41 -19.58
C ARG A 65 -19.80 15.75 -18.09
N GLN A 66 -20.36 16.83 -17.62
CA GLN A 66 -20.07 17.35 -16.29
C GLN A 66 -20.51 16.40 -15.16
N ARG A 67 -19.62 16.19 -14.17
CA ARG A 67 -19.90 15.31 -13.01
C ARG A 67 -21.14 15.70 -12.20
N SER A 68 -21.55 16.98 -12.22
CA SER A 68 -22.71 17.49 -11.52
C SER A 68 -24.05 16.93 -12.03
N ARG A 69 -24.06 16.33 -13.21
CA ARG A 69 -25.23 15.71 -13.82
C ARG A 69 -25.06 14.20 -14.07
N ALA A 70 -24.25 13.52 -13.26
CA ALA A 70 -23.93 12.11 -13.42
C ALA A 70 -25.16 11.17 -13.43
N ASN A 71 -26.25 11.59 -12.83
CA ASN A 71 -27.52 10.83 -12.78
C ASN A 71 -28.50 11.20 -13.92
N ASP A 72 -28.13 12.14 -14.80
CA ASP A 72 -28.95 12.52 -15.93
C ASP A 72 -28.70 11.49 -17.05
N PRO A 73 -29.75 10.84 -17.62
CA PRO A 73 -29.64 9.85 -18.69
C PRO A 73 -28.86 10.34 -19.92
N GLU A 74 -28.94 11.63 -20.25
CA GLU A 74 -28.18 12.25 -21.34
C GLU A 74 -26.66 12.17 -21.15
N PHE A 75 -26.19 11.95 -19.92
CA PHE A 75 -24.77 11.86 -19.59
C PHE A 75 -24.28 10.43 -19.38
N ALA A 76 -25.12 9.42 -19.55
CA ALA A 76 -24.73 8.02 -19.50
C ALA A 76 -23.79 7.64 -20.65
N MET A 77 -23.01 6.57 -20.51
CA MET A 77 -22.29 5.96 -21.62
C MET A 77 -23.27 5.44 -22.67
N ASN A 78 -22.83 5.39 -23.93
CA ASN A 78 -23.67 4.90 -25.02
C ASN A 78 -24.08 3.43 -24.80
N VAL A 79 -25.36 3.15 -25.03
CA VAL A 79 -25.92 1.79 -24.92
C VAL A 79 -25.78 1.07 -26.26
N PRO A 80 -25.47 -0.23 -26.32
CA PRO A 80 -25.33 -1.19 -25.21
C PRO A 80 -23.96 -1.27 -24.54
N PHE A 81 -22.94 -0.53 -25.00
CA PHE A 81 -21.60 -0.58 -24.40
C PHE A 81 -21.60 -0.16 -22.92
N GLY A 82 -22.41 0.85 -22.54
CA GLY A 82 -22.55 1.27 -21.15
C GLY A 82 -23.03 0.14 -20.25
N ASP A 83 -24.00 -0.64 -20.71
CA ASP A 83 -24.50 -1.83 -19.99
C ASP A 83 -23.49 -2.96 -19.96
N PHE A 84 -22.70 -3.17 -21.04
CA PHE A 84 -21.57 -4.09 -21.03
C PHE A 84 -20.53 -3.66 -19.99
N ALA A 85 -20.19 -2.38 -19.92
CA ALA A 85 -19.25 -1.86 -18.92
C ALA A 85 -19.77 -2.06 -17.49
N LYS A 86 -21.06 -1.87 -17.23
CA LYS A 86 -21.73 -2.20 -15.96
C LYS A 86 -21.62 -3.70 -15.67
N ALA A 87 -21.92 -4.58 -16.63
CA ALA A 87 -21.83 -6.02 -16.48
C ALA A 87 -20.40 -6.47 -16.19
N TYR A 88 -19.41 -5.99 -16.94
CA TYR A 88 -18.00 -6.26 -16.72
C TYR A 88 -17.54 -5.86 -15.31
N PHE A 89 -18.01 -4.74 -14.83
CA PHE A 89 -17.71 -4.24 -13.49
C PHE A 89 -18.43 -5.07 -12.43
N ALA A 90 -19.71 -5.41 -12.62
CA ALA A 90 -20.53 -6.19 -11.71
C ALA A 90 -19.93 -7.57 -11.40
N PHE A 91 -19.47 -8.30 -12.42
CA PHE A 91 -18.80 -9.59 -12.23
C PHE A 91 -17.56 -9.46 -11.33
N GLN A 92 -16.75 -8.42 -11.54
CA GLN A 92 -15.54 -8.21 -10.74
C GLN A 92 -15.86 -7.76 -9.33
N LEU A 93 -16.91 -6.95 -9.14
CA LEU A 93 -17.36 -6.51 -7.83
C LEU A 93 -17.94 -7.69 -7.04
N ASN A 94 -18.76 -8.52 -7.67
CA ASN A 94 -19.32 -9.72 -7.08
C ASN A 94 -18.22 -10.73 -6.69
N GLU A 95 -17.25 -10.97 -7.59
CA GLU A 95 -16.07 -11.81 -7.27
C GLU A 95 -15.31 -11.26 -6.05
N ASN A 96 -15.17 -9.93 -5.96
CA ASN A 96 -14.51 -9.30 -4.83
C ASN A 96 -15.31 -9.46 -3.52
N ALA A 97 -16.63 -9.40 -3.58
CA ALA A 97 -17.51 -9.56 -2.43
C ALA A 97 -17.55 -10.99 -1.89
N THR A 98 -17.47 -11.99 -2.78
CA THR A 98 -17.55 -13.41 -2.41
C THR A 98 -16.24 -14.01 -1.90
N LYS A 99 -15.09 -13.39 -2.21
CA LYS A 99 -13.78 -13.83 -1.72
C LYS A 99 -13.54 -13.38 -0.29
N THR A 100 -13.72 -14.24 0.67
CA THR A 100 -13.48 -13.99 2.11
C THR A 100 -12.10 -13.38 2.36
N GLY A 101 -12.05 -12.16 2.90
CA GLY A 101 -10.84 -11.50 3.38
C GLY A 101 -9.92 -10.86 2.33
N LYS A 102 -10.26 -10.88 1.04
CA LYS A 102 -9.44 -10.28 -0.04
C LYS A 102 -10.18 -9.20 -0.83
N PHE A 103 -10.78 -8.25 -0.16
CA PHE A 103 -11.46 -7.14 -0.83
C PHE A 103 -10.46 -6.19 -1.52
N ARG A 104 -10.69 -5.92 -2.79
CA ARG A 104 -9.97 -4.88 -3.52
C ARG A 104 -10.49 -3.51 -3.11
N LYS A 105 -9.62 -2.49 -3.14
CA LYS A 105 -9.99 -1.10 -2.86
C LYS A 105 -10.78 -0.51 -4.03
N SER A 106 -11.66 0.45 -3.74
CA SER A 106 -12.48 1.19 -4.72
C SER A 106 -11.67 1.81 -5.88
N ASN A 107 -10.46 2.28 -5.61
CA ASN A 107 -9.59 2.87 -6.65
C ASN A 107 -9.28 1.91 -7.81
N VAL A 108 -9.23 0.59 -7.55
CA VAL A 108 -9.03 -0.40 -8.61
C VAL A 108 -10.19 -0.38 -9.59
N PHE A 109 -11.40 -0.25 -9.04
CA PHE A 109 -12.63 -0.22 -9.82
C PHE A 109 -12.83 1.12 -10.54
N ARG A 110 -12.60 2.25 -9.86
CA ARG A 110 -12.68 3.59 -10.45
C ARG A 110 -11.78 3.77 -11.66
N HIS A 111 -10.55 3.23 -11.62
CA HIS A 111 -9.65 3.26 -12.78
C HIS A 111 -10.22 2.48 -13.97
N LYS A 112 -10.81 1.31 -13.73
CA LYS A 112 -11.39 0.49 -14.80
C LYS A 112 -12.54 1.21 -15.48
N VAL A 113 -13.48 1.77 -14.72
CA VAL A 113 -14.59 2.54 -15.28
C VAL A 113 -14.11 3.79 -16.03
N LYS A 114 -13.06 4.46 -15.53
CA LYS A 114 -12.43 5.58 -16.25
C LYS A 114 -11.98 5.17 -17.65
N PHE A 115 -11.37 4.00 -17.81
CA PHE A 115 -10.90 3.52 -19.11
C PHE A 115 -12.04 3.00 -19.99
N CYS A 116 -13.11 2.45 -19.40
CA CYS A 116 -14.34 2.17 -20.15
C CYS A 116 -14.95 3.45 -20.76
N ARG A 117 -14.97 4.57 -20.01
CA ARG A 117 -15.43 5.86 -20.56
C ARG A 117 -14.60 6.35 -21.73
N ILE A 118 -13.26 6.14 -21.67
CA ILE A 118 -12.38 6.50 -22.78
C ILE A 118 -12.67 5.60 -24.00
N LEU A 119 -12.91 4.30 -23.77
CA LEU A 119 -13.25 3.37 -24.83
C LEU A 119 -14.60 3.71 -25.49
N ASP A 120 -15.61 4.10 -24.71
CA ASP A 120 -16.90 4.58 -25.20
C ASP A 120 -16.74 5.75 -26.20
N ARG A 121 -15.89 6.74 -25.85
CA ARG A 121 -15.56 7.85 -26.77
C ARG A 121 -14.81 7.43 -28.00
N VAL A 122 -13.92 6.47 -27.88
CA VAL A 122 -13.18 5.93 -29.04
C VAL A 122 -14.14 5.26 -30.01
N LEU A 123 -15.11 4.49 -29.50
CA LEU A 123 -16.15 3.88 -30.34
C LEU A 123 -17.04 4.95 -31.01
N GLU A 124 -17.45 5.96 -30.25
CA GLU A 124 -18.24 7.08 -30.78
C GLU A 124 -17.49 7.83 -31.89
N SER A 125 -16.21 8.14 -31.69
CA SER A 125 -15.36 8.81 -32.70
C SER A 125 -15.15 8.00 -33.96
N ARG A 126 -15.32 6.67 -33.91
CA ARG A 126 -15.28 5.75 -35.06
C ARG A 126 -16.62 5.59 -35.78
N GLY A 127 -17.67 6.26 -35.31
CA GLY A 127 -19.03 6.09 -35.85
C GLY A 127 -19.75 4.83 -35.36
N HIS A 128 -19.28 4.20 -34.27
CA HIS A 128 -19.86 2.99 -33.69
C HIS A 128 -20.28 3.21 -32.21
N PRO A 129 -21.06 4.24 -31.88
CA PRO A 129 -21.45 4.52 -30.52
C PRO A 129 -22.16 3.32 -29.90
N GLY A 130 -21.75 2.93 -28.71
CA GLY A 130 -22.35 1.85 -27.93
C GLY A 130 -22.09 0.42 -28.41
N ARG A 131 -21.35 0.19 -29.50
CA ARG A 131 -21.15 -1.12 -30.13
C ARG A 131 -19.97 -1.88 -29.54
N ALA A 132 -20.22 -2.60 -28.44
CA ALA A 132 -19.21 -3.45 -27.77
C ALA A 132 -18.70 -4.59 -28.69
N ASP A 133 -19.53 -5.09 -29.60
CA ASP A 133 -19.25 -6.15 -30.56
C ASP A 133 -18.31 -5.71 -31.71
N LEU A 134 -18.13 -4.41 -31.91
CA LEU A 134 -17.25 -3.83 -32.93
C LEU A 134 -15.91 -3.32 -32.40
N ILE A 135 -15.58 -3.64 -31.13
CA ILE A 135 -14.30 -3.28 -30.55
C ILE A 135 -13.16 -4.03 -31.25
N ALA A 136 -12.18 -3.27 -31.73
CA ALA A 136 -10.99 -3.77 -32.41
C ALA A 136 -9.71 -3.53 -31.59
N LYS A 137 -8.61 -4.20 -31.95
CA LYS A 137 -7.29 -3.98 -31.33
C LYS A 137 -6.83 -2.53 -31.37
N SER A 138 -7.16 -1.81 -32.46
CA SER A 138 -6.86 -0.39 -32.63
C SER A 138 -7.53 0.49 -31.58
N ASP A 139 -8.77 0.15 -31.17
CA ASP A 139 -9.50 0.91 -30.17
C ASP A 139 -8.84 0.76 -28.78
N LEU A 140 -8.41 -0.47 -28.46
CA LEU A 140 -7.69 -0.75 -27.22
C LEU A 140 -6.36 0.01 -27.15
N ASN A 141 -5.62 0.09 -28.28
CA ASN A 141 -4.41 0.90 -28.37
C ASN A 141 -4.71 2.39 -28.14
N LYS A 142 -5.78 2.89 -28.77
CA LYS A 142 -6.18 4.30 -28.66
C LYS A 142 -6.53 4.70 -27.23
N VAL A 143 -7.18 3.83 -26.48
CA VAL A 143 -7.44 4.05 -25.04
C VAL A 143 -6.14 4.22 -24.25
N VAL A 144 -5.12 3.41 -24.55
CA VAL A 144 -3.80 3.51 -23.86
C VAL A 144 -3.07 4.79 -24.25
N GLU A 145 -3.14 5.21 -25.51
CA GLU A 145 -2.58 6.47 -25.99
C GLU A 145 -3.21 7.68 -25.30
N LEU A 146 -4.53 7.71 -25.18
CA LEU A 146 -5.30 8.79 -24.56
C LEU A 146 -5.17 8.81 -23.04
N ALA A 147 -4.68 7.76 -22.43
CA ALA A 147 -4.42 7.72 -21.00
C ALA A 147 -3.23 8.63 -20.64
N SER A 148 -3.32 9.33 -19.50
CA SER A 148 -2.20 10.12 -18.97
C SER A 148 -0.95 9.25 -18.77
N LYS A 149 0.25 9.83 -18.91
CA LYS A 149 1.54 9.13 -18.83
C LYS A 149 1.64 8.20 -17.59
N SER A 150 1.15 8.66 -16.42
CA SER A 150 1.15 7.89 -15.17
C SER A 150 0.13 6.74 -15.13
N HIS A 151 -0.82 6.70 -16.07
CA HIS A 151 -1.89 5.70 -16.09
C HIS A 151 -1.86 4.76 -17.31
N LYS A 152 -0.95 4.93 -18.26
CA LYS A 152 -0.86 4.10 -19.49
C LYS A 152 -0.81 2.60 -19.16
N ARG A 153 0.03 2.18 -18.21
CA ARG A 153 0.11 0.77 -17.80
C ARG A 153 -1.23 0.25 -17.26
N LYS A 154 -1.91 1.03 -16.40
CA LYS A 154 -3.24 0.65 -15.87
C LYS A 154 -4.30 0.58 -16.95
N ALA A 155 -4.23 1.48 -17.94
CA ALA A 155 -5.09 1.43 -19.11
C ALA A 155 -4.86 0.14 -19.90
N ALA A 156 -3.61 -0.20 -20.22
CA ALA A 156 -3.25 -1.43 -20.91
C ALA A 156 -3.70 -2.70 -20.15
N GLU A 157 -3.48 -2.75 -18.81
CA GLU A 157 -3.97 -3.85 -17.96
C GLU A 157 -5.50 -3.99 -18.02
N THR A 158 -6.23 -2.86 -18.00
CA THR A 158 -7.69 -2.86 -18.10
C THR A 158 -8.16 -3.29 -19.48
N MET A 159 -7.56 -2.78 -20.55
CA MET A 159 -7.90 -3.16 -21.93
C MET A 159 -7.63 -4.65 -22.17
N ARG A 160 -6.52 -5.19 -21.67
CA ARG A 160 -6.24 -6.63 -21.73
C ARG A 160 -7.29 -7.47 -21.00
N SER A 161 -7.80 -6.96 -19.86
CA SER A 161 -8.88 -7.64 -19.12
C SER A 161 -10.20 -7.60 -19.90
N ILE A 162 -10.53 -6.47 -20.52
CA ILE A 162 -11.73 -6.31 -21.36
C ILE A 162 -11.63 -7.20 -22.60
N ALA A 163 -10.50 -7.21 -23.31
CA ALA A 163 -10.25 -8.03 -24.47
C ALA A 163 -10.50 -9.52 -24.21
N ARG A 164 -10.01 -10.02 -23.07
CA ARG A 164 -10.25 -11.41 -22.66
C ARG A 164 -11.72 -11.72 -22.37
N VAL A 165 -12.44 -10.77 -21.80
CA VAL A 165 -13.87 -10.95 -21.51
C VAL A 165 -14.68 -10.92 -22.79
N LEU A 166 -14.42 -9.98 -23.71
CA LEU A 166 -15.11 -9.85 -24.98
C LEU A 166 -14.99 -11.13 -25.83
N GLU A 167 -13.78 -11.66 -25.93
CA GLU A 167 -13.56 -12.90 -26.69
C GLU A 167 -14.07 -14.12 -25.96
N GLY A 168 -13.88 -14.22 -24.62
CA GLY A 168 -14.37 -15.33 -23.81
C GLY A 168 -15.90 -15.43 -23.78
N ALA A 169 -16.60 -14.32 -23.91
CA ALA A 169 -18.06 -14.27 -24.02
C ALA A 169 -18.58 -14.37 -25.47
N GLY A 170 -17.72 -14.51 -26.46
CA GLY A 170 -18.10 -14.55 -27.88
C GLY A 170 -18.64 -13.23 -28.42
N ILE A 171 -18.34 -12.10 -27.77
CA ILE A 171 -18.81 -10.77 -28.15
C ILE A 171 -17.96 -10.20 -29.28
N ALA A 172 -16.65 -10.39 -29.23
CA ALA A 172 -15.72 -9.95 -30.25
C ALA A 172 -14.66 -11.03 -30.51
N HIS A 173 -14.02 -10.96 -31.66
CA HIS A 173 -13.02 -11.94 -32.10
C HIS A 173 -11.62 -11.32 -32.17
N ASP A 174 -10.58 -12.17 -32.11
CA ASP A 174 -9.17 -11.80 -32.33
C ASP A 174 -8.62 -10.75 -31.33
N LEU A 175 -9.21 -10.63 -30.14
CA LEU A 175 -8.75 -9.72 -29.09
C LEU A 175 -7.85 -10.38 -28.04
N LYS A 176 -7.94 -11.71 -27.84
CA LYS A 176 -7.21 -12.44 -26.79
C LYS A 176 -5.70 -12.33 -26.95
N SER A 177 -5.22 -12.26 -28.18
CA SER A 177 -3.81 -12.06 -28.52
C SER A 177 -3.35 -10.61 -28.35
N TRP A 178 -4.25 -9.66 -28.05
CA TRP A 178 -3.89 -8.26 -27.91
C TRP A 178 -2.88 -8.05 -26.79
N TRP A 179 -1.80 -7.36 -27.14
CA TRP A 179 -0.73 -6.99 -26.22
C TRP A 179 -0.28 -5.56 -26.51
N HIS A 180 0.17 -4.86 -25.46
CA HIS A 180 0.68 -3.50 -25.56
C HIS A 180 2.03 -3.35 -24.85
N PRO A 181 3.03 -2.59 -25.36
CA PRO A 181 4.35 -2.41 -24.75
C PRO A 181 4.32 -1.92 -23.31
N GLU A 182 3.31 -1.16 -22.91
CA GLU A 182 3.14 -0.74 -21.51
C GLU A 182 2.87 -1.89 -20.53
N LEU A 183 2.54 -3.08 -21.01
CA LEU A 183 2.38 -4.30 -20.21
C LEU A 183 3.72 -4.95 -19.88
N GLN A 184 4.78 -4.62 -20.63
CA GLN A 184 6.12 -5.12 -20.36
C GLN A 184 6.59 -4.66 -18.97
N ASP A 185 7.18 -5.55 -18.21
CA ASP A 185 7.69 -5.22 -16.89
C ASP A 185 9.02 -4.47 -16.97
N LYS A 186 8.95 -3.16 -17.10
CA LYS A 186 10.12 -2.27 -17.17
C LYS A 186 10.97 -2.28 -15.89
N ARG A 187 10.50 -2.93 -14.80
CA ARG A 187 11.23 -3.00 -13.53
C ARG A 187 12.53 -3.80 -13.62
N PHE A 188 12.66 -4.65 -14.62
CA PHE A 188 13.90 -5.44 -14.85
C PHE A 188 14.99 -4.68 -15.61
N LEU A 189 14.63 -3.64 -16.36
CA LEU A 189 15.55 -2.93 -17.25
C LEU A 189 16.26 -1.73 -16.62
N SER A 190 15.80 -1.24 -15.46
CA SER A 190 16.38 -0.04 -14.84
C SER A 190 16.38 -0.13 -13.32
N ARG A 191 17.32 -0.88 -12.75
CA ARG A 191 17.48 -0.97 -11.29
C ARG A 191 18.00 0.32 -10.64
N VAL A 192 18.68 1.17 -11.38
CA VAL A 192 19.16 2.47 -10.90
C VAL A 192 18.90 3.50 -11.98
N ASN A 193 17.76 4.13 -11.93
CA ASN A 193 17.50 5.35 -12.70
C ASN A 193 17.24 6.50 -11.73
N GLU A 194 17.31 7.74 -12.22
CA GLU A 194 16.96 8.96 -11.46
C GLU A 194 15.61 8.81 -10.71
N TYR A 195 14.67 8.07 -11.26
CA TYR A 195 13.37 7.82 -10.65
C TYR A 195 13.46 6.95 -9.39
N SER A 196 14.38 5.98 -9.33
CA SER A 196 14.58 5.16 -8.12
C SER A 196 15.32 5.93 -7.04
N LEU A 197 16.29 6.78 -7.41
CA LEU A 197 16.99 7.65 -6.47
C LEU A 197 16.05 8.67 -5.84
N ARG A 198 15.13 9.26 -6.60
CA ARG A 198 14.12 10.19 -6.10
C ARG A 198 13.09 9.57 -5.13
N LYS A 199 13.05 8.25 -5.00
CA LYS A 199 12.17 7.58 -4.02
C LYS A 199 12.74 7.56 -2.61
N ASN A 200 14.01 7.80 -2.44
CA ASN A 200 14.66 7.86 -1.14
C ASN A 200 14.80 9.32 -0.68
N LEU A 201 14.84 9.54 0.62
CA LEU A 201 15.22 10.84 1.19
C LEU A 201 16.74 10.93 1.27
N THR A 202 17.26 12.11 1.08
CA THR A 202 18.64 12.46 1.43
C THR A 202 18.72 12.83 2.91
N GLU A 203 19.91 12.77 3.51
CA GLU A 203 20.14 13.19 4.89
C GLU A 203 19.79 14.68 5.10
N GLU A 204 20.04 15.48 4.07
CA GLU A 204 19.70 16.90 4.07
C GLU A 204 18.17 17.12 4.09
N GLU A 205 17.41 16.35 3.31
CA GLU A 205 15.93 16.38 3.34
C GLU A 205 15.39 15.93 4.69
N VAL A 206 16.02 14.96 5.34
CA VAL A 206 15.68 14.51 6.71
C VAL A 206 15.95 15.64 7.71
N SER A 207 17.06 16.34 7.60
CA SER A 207 17.37 17.53 8.42
C SER A 207 16.31 18.62 8.24
N CYS A 208 15.91 18.91 6.99
CA CYS A 208 14.82 19.85 6.70
C CYS A 208 13.48 19.43 7.33
N LEU A 209 13.17 18.13 7.36
CA LEU A 209 11.98 17.62 8.04
C LEU A 209 12.05 17.84 9.56
N GLY A 210 13.21 17.63 10.18
CA GLY A 210 13.44 17.88 11.61
C GLY A 210 13.26 19.35 11.95
N GLU A 211 13.86 20.25 11.16
CA GLU A 211 13.71 21.70 11.33
C GLU A 211 12.24 22.14 11.18
N ALA A 212 11.55 21.66 10.15
CA ALA A 212 10.13 21.95 9.94
C ALA A 212 9.25 21.45 11.08
N PHE A 213 9.53 20.26 11.65
CA PHE A 213 8.84 19.75 12.82
C PHE A 213 8.98 20.63 14.06
N HIS A 214 10.19 21.10 14.34
CA HIS A 214 10.46 21.99 15.48
C HIS A 214 9.86 23.39 15.29
N ARG A 215 9.89 23.93 14.08
CA ARG A 215 9.38 25.27 13.75
C ARG A 215 7.87 25.33 13.54
N ALA A 216 7.15 24.20 13.45
CA ALA A 216 5.71 24.12 13.29
C ALA A 216 5.00 24.78 14.50
N LYS A 217 4.23 25.87 14.25
CA LYS A 217 3.52 26.64 15.28
C LYS A 217 1.99 26.53 15.15
N THR A 218 1.47 26.47 13.91
CA THR A 218 0.02 26.42 13.72
C THR A 218 -0.51 25.01 14.02
N PRO A 219 -1.75 24.87 14.53
CA PRO A 219 -2.35 23.55 14.78
C PRO A 219 -2.27 22.61 13.57
N ARG A 220 -2.52 23.13 12.38
CA ARG A 220 -2.41 22.37 11.13
C ARG A 220 -1.00 21.85 10.88
N ASP A 221 0.01 22.70 11.06
CA ASP A 221 1.40 22.33 10.82
C ASP A 221 1.90 21.34 11.86
N GLN A 222 1.53 21.55 13.14
CA GLN A 222 1.90 20.66 14.23
C GLN A 222 1.30 19.25 14.04
N VAL A 223 0.03 19.16 13.64
CA VAL A 223 -0.61 17.87 13.35
C VAL A 223 0.01 17.21 12.12
N ALA A 224 0.21 17.95 11.03
CA ALA A 224 0.80 17.42 9.81
C ALA A 224 2.24 16.92 10.04
N MET A 225 3.08 17.73 10.70
CA MET A 225 4.46 17.36 11.00
C MET A 225 4.55 16.29 12.09
N GLY A 226 3.59 16.24 13.02
CA GLY A 226 3.45 15.13 13.97
C GLY A 226 3.22 13.79 13.25
N ILE A 227 2.33 13.75 12.25
CA ILE A 227 2.11 12.56 11.41
C ILE A 227 3.38 12.19 10.65
N VAL A 228 4.10 13.17 10.10
CA VAL A 228 5.40 12.98 9.43
C VAL A 228 6.42 12.37 10.38
N ALA A 229 6.53 12.89 11.61
CA ALA A 229 7.43 12.37 12.63
C ALA A 229 7.12 10.91 12.98
N LEU A 230 5.84 10.54 13.15
CA LEU A 230 5.44 9.15 13.37
C LEU A 230 5.82 8.23 12.20
N LEU A 231 5.72 8.72 10.95
CA LEU A 231 6.15 7.98 9.76
C LEU A 231 7.67 7.82 9.66
N MET A 232 8.44 8.72 10.29
CA MET A 232 9.90 8.63 10.43
C MET A 232 10.34 7.75 11.60
N CYS A 233 9.45 7.41 12.53
CA CYS A 233 9.76 6.50 13.64
C CYS A 233 9.75 5.02 13.24
N ALA A 234 8.92 4.63 12.26
CA ALA A 234 8.84 3.25 11.78
C ALA A 234 8.36 3.19 10.32
N PRO A 235 8.85 2.24 9.49
CA PRO A 235 8.55 2.18 8.07
C PRO A 235 7.09 1.79 7.82
N SER A 236 6.19 2.76 7.99
CA SER A 236 4.74 2.60 7.91
C SER A 236 4.16 3.23 6.64
N ARG A 237 2.96 2.82 6.27
CA ARG A 237 2.20 3.52 5.22
C ARG A 237 1.40 4.64 5.86
N LYS A 238 1.23 5.77 5.15
CA LYS A 238 0.49 6.92 5.68
C LYS A 238 -0.88 6.54 6.27
N GLU A 239 -1.64 5.67 5.60
CA GLU A 239 -2.95 5.24 6.07
C GLU A 239 -2.91 4.45 7.40
N GLU A 240 -1.76 3.90 7.77
CA GLU A 240 -1.59 3.19 9.04
C GLU A 240 -1.58 4.16 10.22
N VAL A 241 -1.08 5.40 10.05
CA VAL A 241 -1.14 6.46 11.08
C VAL A 241 -2.57 6.93 11.29
N PHE A 242 -3.35 7.06 10.22
CA PHE A 242 -4.70 7.61 10.26
C PHE A 242 -5.74 6.70 10.95
N ILE A 243 -5.36 5.48 11.31
CA ILE A 243 -6.21 4.52 12.02
C ILE A 243 -5.66 4.16 13.42
N LEU A 244 -4.69 4.93 13.92
CA LEU A 244 -4.16 4.75 15.27
C LEU A 244 -5.17 5.27 16.31
N PRO A 245 -5.27 4.62 17.48
CA PRO A 245 -5.97 5.18 18.63
C PRO A 245 -5.18 6.35 19.26
N ALA A 246 -5.86 7.30 19.86
CA ALA A 246 -5.24 8.44 20.56
C ALA A 246 -4.51 7.98 21.84
N LYS A 247 -5.08 7.05 22.57
CA LYS A 247 -4.40 6.35 23.65
C LYS A 247 -3.49 5.29 23.05
N VAL A 248 -2.35 5.73 22.53
CA VAL A 248 -1.32 4.83 22.03
C VAL A 248 -0.68 4.17 23.26
N GLN A 249 -1.14 2.98 23.59
CA GLN A 249 -0.69 2.20 24.73
C GLN A 249 0.73 1.66 24.58
N ALA A 250 1.62 2.34 23.92
CA ALA A 250 2.81 1.63 23.51
C ALA A 250 4.09 2.45 23.34
N LEU A 251 4.27 3.51 24.08
CA LEU A 251 5.63 3.91 24.44
C LEU A 251 6.03 3.23 25.77
N HIS A 252 5.73 1.94 25.90
CA HIS A 252 6.03 1.18 27.10
C HIS A 252 7.47 0.65 27.05
N ASN A 253 8.15 0.77 28.18
CA ASN A 253 9.34 -0.02 28.47
C ASN A 253 8.95 -1.51 28.34
N PRO A 254 9.72 -2.32 27.63
CA PRO A 254 9.41 -3.75 27.43
C PRO A 254 9.31 -4.57 28.71
N GLY A 255 9.73 -4.03 29.86
CA GLY A 255 9.67 -4.69 31.18
C GLY A 255 8.27 -4.75 31.80
N GLU A 256 7.26 -4.04 31.28
CA GLU A 256 5.93 -3.95 31.90
C GLU A 256 4.84 -4.63 31.05
N GLY A 257 4.98 -5.89 30.74
CA GLY A 257 3.83 -6.77 30.48
C GLY A 257 3.19 -6.76 29.07
N TYR A 258 3.79 -6.12 28.05
CA TYR A 258 3.33 -6.20 26.65
C TYR A 258 4.39 -6.77 25.71
N ALA A 259 5.05 -7.84 26.12
CA ALA A 259 5.81 -8.67 25.21
C ALA A 259 4.82 -9.34 24.22
N ASN A 260 5.04 -9.18 22.93
CA ASN A 260 4.41 -10.09 21.97
C ASN A 260 5.00 -11.48 22.24
N PRO A 261 4.21 -12.48 22.68
CA PRO A 261 4.74 -13.80 23.04
C PRO A 261 5.46 -14.51 21.88
N ASP A 262 5.26 -14.05 20.64
CA ASP A 262 5.83 -14.65 19.43
C ASP A 262 7.18 -14.03 19.01
N VAL A 263 7.71 -13.05 19.73
CA VAL A 263 9.01 -12.43 19.45
C VAL A 263 9.93 -12.61 20.65
N PRO A 264 11.01 -13.42 20.53
CA PRO A 264 11.98 -13.57 21.61
C PRO A 264 12.63 -12.20 21.88
N PHE A 265 12.50 -11.75 23.12
CA PHE A 265 13.11 -10.54 23.63
C PHE A 265 14.60 -10.81 23.85
N ASN A 266 15.47 -10.07 23.16
CA ASN A 266 16.90 -10.07 23.42
C ASN A 266 17.25 -8.77 24.18
N GLU A 267 17.91 -8.87 25.32
CA GLU A 267 18.33 -7.74 26.16
C GLU A 267 19.25 -6.74 25.44
N ASP A 268 19.90 -7.17 24.36
CA ASP A 268 20.70 -6.32 23.45
C ASP A 268 19.87 -5.46 22.47
N CYS A 269 18.55 -5.48 22.54
CA CYS A 269 17.72 -4.67 21.66
C CYS A 269 17.95 -3.17 21.88
N ARG A 270 18.49 -2.51 20.88
CA ARG A 270 18.64 -1.04 20.78
C ARG A 270 17.32 -0.28 20.80
N PHE A 271 16.18 -0.97 20.83
CA PHE A 271 14.84 -0.43 20.77
C PHE A 271 14.12 -0.72 22.09
N LYS A 272 13.94 0.32 22.93
CA LYS A 272 13.22 0.21 24.21
C LYS A 272 11.75 0.63 24.15
N ALA A 273 11.26 1.12 23.00
CA ALA A 273 9.89 1.57 22.84
C ALA A 273 9.32 1.17 21.48
N GLY A 274 8.01 1.01 21.38
CA GLY A 274 7.33 0.65 20.16
C GLY A 274 5.90 1.15 20.11
N LEU A 275 5.35 1.27 18.92
CA LEU A 275 3.97 1.64 18.65
C LEU A 275 3.24 0.46 18.03
N ARG A 276 2.01 0.21 18.47
CA ARG A 276 1.15 -0.79 17.84
C ARG A 276 0.58 -0.25 16.54
N TRP A 277 0.75 -1.00 15.46
CA TRP A 277 0.31 -0.65 14.12
C TRP A 277 -0.59 -1.72 13.52
N TRP A 278 -1.49 -1.29 12.63
CA TRP A 278 -2.39 -2.17 11.88
C TRP A 278 -2.02 -2.11 10.39
N PRO A 279 -1.39 -3.17 9.85
CA PRO A 279 -0.96 -3.19 8.44
C PRO A 279 -2.15 -3.14 7.48
N VAL A 280 -2.25 -2.08 6.67
CA VAL A 280 -3.39 -1.87 5.75
C VAL A 280 -3.44 -2.80 4.54
N LYS A 281 -2.38 -3.56 4.27
CA LYS A 281 -2.33 -4.55 3.17
C LYS A 281 -2.50 -6.00 3.63
N GLY A 282 -3.01 -6.20 4.81
CA GLY A 282 -3.14 -7.52 5.45
C GLY A 282 -2.01 -7.78 6.45
N GLY A 283 -2.23 -8.72 7.33
CA GLY A 283 -1.36 -9.04 8.47
C GLY A 283 -2.05 -8.77 9.81
N LYS A 284 -1.54 -9.37 10.87
CA LYS A 284 -2.00 -9.13 12.24
C LYS A 284 -1.50 -7.76 12.74
N PRO A 285 -2.19 -7.13 13.71
CA PRO A 285 -1.64 -5.99 14.42
C PRO A 285 -0.27 -6.33 15.01
N MET A 286 0.66 -5.37 14.95
CA MET A 286 2.04 -5.60 15.35
C MET A 286 2.62 -4.38 16.05
N ILE A 287 3.61 -4.62 16.92
CA ILE A 287 4.41 -3.55 17.50
C ILE A 287 5.58 -3.28 16.55
N LYS A 288 5.74 -2.03 16.12
CA LYS A 288 6.91 -1.57 15.40
C LYS A 288 7.77 -0.77 16.37
N PHE A 289 9.00 -1.19 16.52
CA PHE A 289 9.95 -0.52 17.40
C PHE A 289 10.31 0.88 16.89
N VAL A 290 10.47 1.80 17.82
CA VAL A 290 10.90 3.17 17.57
C VAL A 290 12.39 3.27 18.00
N PRO A 291 13.29 3.79 17.14
CA PRO A 291 14.67 4.05 17.54
C PRO A 291 14.73 4.92 18.80
N LYS A 292 15.66 4.63 19.69
CA LYS A 292 15.78 5.29 21.00
C LYS A 292 15.80 6.82 20.88
N GLU A 293 16.52 7.31 19.88
CA GLU A 293 16.68 8.73 19.59
C GLU A 293 15.38 9.39 19.09
N MET A 294 14.48 8.58 18.51
CA MET A 294 13.18 9.03 17.99
C MET A 294 12.05 8.95 19.01
N VAL A 295 12.28 8.37 20.18
CA VAL A 295 11.23 8.23 21.22
C VAL A 295 10.70 9.59 21.70
N PRO A 296 11.54 10.58 22.05
CA PRO A 296 11.05 11.92 22.41
C PRO A 296 10.29 12.61 21.28
N VAL A 297 10.74 12.41 20.05
CA VAL A 297 10.06 12.96 18.84
C VAL A 297 8.68 12.33 18.65
N ALA A 298 8.58 11.02 18.84
CA ALA A 298 7.30 10.30 18.76
C ALA A 298 6.33 10.76 19.86
N GLN A 299 6.82 10.94 21.10
CA GLN A 299 6.02 11.45 22.22
C GLN A 299 5.47 12.83 21.93
N LEU A 300 6.33 13.78 21.57
CA LEU A 300 5.93 15.14 21.23
C LEU A 300 4.97 15.17 20.03
N ALA A 301 5.17 14.29 19.03
CA ALA A 301 4.27 14.18 17.89
C ALA A 301 2.86 13.72 18.32
N LEU A 302 2.78 12.71 19.18
CA LEU A 302 1.52 12.21 19.72
C LEU A 302 0.81 13.27 20.58
N GLU A 303 1.53 13.95 21.45
CA GLU A 303 1.01 15.04 22.28
C GLU A 303 0.38 16.14 21.43
N ARG A 304 1.11 16.67 20.44
CA ARG A 304 0.61 17.72 19.52
C ARG A 304 -0.65 17.28 18.76
N ILE A 305 -0.66 16.04 18.23
CA ILE A 305 -1.84 15.53 17.52
C ILE A 305 -3.01 15.39 18.49
N CYS A 306 -2.79 14.81 19.66
CA CYS A 306 -3.82 14.59 20.68
C CYS A 306 -4.44 15.90 21.17
N GLU A 307 -3.64 16.91 21.45
CA GLU A 307 -4.08 18.24 21.86
C GLU A 307 -5.04 18.87 20.84
N HIS A 308 -4.58 18.96 19.60
CA HIS A 308 -5.37 19.63 18.54
C HIS A 308 -6.57 18.83 18.07
N THR A 309 -6.69 17.55 18.40
CA THR A 309 -7.81 16.68 18.01
C THR A 309 -8.72 16.31 19.18
N GLU A 310 -8.44 16.74 20.40
CA GLU A 310 -9.20 16.38 21.60
C GLU A 310 -10.67 16.81 21.53
N ARG A 311 -10.92 18.06 21.09
CA ARG A 311 -12.28 18.59 20.95
C ARG A 311 -13.13 17.74 20.00
N ALA A 312 -12.55 17.28 18.90
CA ALA A 312 -13.23 16.42 17.95
C ALA A 312 -13.55 15.04 18.55
N ARG A 313 -12.65 14.46 19.36
CA ARG A 313 -12.93 13.20 20.06
C ARG A 313 -14.04 13.35 21.11
N LYS A 314 -14.06 14.44 21.85
CA LYS A 314 -15.12 14.75 22.80
C LYS A 314 -16.47 14.89 22.07
N LEU A 315 -16.49 15.61 20.94
CA LEU A 315 -17.71 15.74 20.12
C LEU A 315 -18.13 14.38 19.53
N ALA A 316 -17.18 13.57 19.05
CA ALA A 316 -17.48 12.23 18.56
C ALA A 316 -18.12 11.35 19.63
N LYS A 317 -17.60 11.40 20.87
CA LYS A 317 -18.20 10.67 22.00
C LYS A 317 -19.62 11.13 22.27
N TRP A 318 -19.85 12.43 22.30
CA TRP A 318 -21.20 13.00 22.48
C TRP A 318 -22.16 12.56 21.36
N MET A 319 -21.73 12.58 20.10
CA MET A 319 -22.53 12.13 18.95
C MET A 319 -22.91 10.64 19.04
N MET A 320 -22.02 9.81 19.60
CA MET A 320 -22.29 8.38 19.81
C MET A 320 -23.32 8.15 20.93
N GLU A 321 -23.28 8.98 21.98
CA GLU A 321 -24.22 8.95 23.10
C GLU A 321 -25.59 9.57 22.75
N ASN A 322 -25.64 10.42 21.71
CA ASN A 322 -26.83 11.14 21.26
C ASN A 322 -27.11 10.93 19.76
N PRO A 323 -27.41 9.69 19.32
CA PRO A 323 -27.63 9.40 17.91
C PRO A 323 -28.82 10.21 17.35
N GLY A 324 -28.66 10.72 16.13
CA GLY A 324 -29.68 11.50 15.46
C GLY A 324 -29.81 12.96 15.96
N ARG A 325 -28.85 13.43 16.77
CA ARG A 325 -28.80 14.81 17.26
C ARG A 325 -27.46 15.48 16.94
N VAL A 326 -27.52 16.81 16.78
CA VAL A 326 -26.33 17.64 16.62
C VAL A 326 -26.00 18.31 17.96
N PHE A 327 -24.73 18.41 18.32
CA PHE A 327 -24.33 19.13 19.53
C PHE A 327 -24.64 20.62 19.40
N VAL A 328 -25.40 21.13 20.34
CA VAL A 328 -25.73 22.56 20.46
C VAL A 328 -25.00 23.12 21.68
N PRO A 329 -24.24 24.21 21.53
CA PRO A 329 -23.53 24.86 22.64
C PRO A 329 -24.51 25.30 23.76
N THR A 330 -24.02 25.40 24.99
CA THR A 330 -24.84 25.70 26.18
C THR A 330 -25.66 27.01 26.04
N ASN A 331 -25.05 28.02 25.47
CA ASN A 331 -25.71 29.34 25.25
C ASN A 331 -26.80 29.32 24.16
N LEU A 332 -26.84 28.28 23.33
CA LEU A 332 -27.87 28.11 22.28
C LEU A 332 -28.86 26.97 22.59
N GLN A 333 -28.89 26.44 23.80
CA GLN A 333 -29.81 25.33 24.15
C GLN A 333 -31.28 25.68 23.99
N HIS A 334 -31.65 26.95 24.14
CA HIS A 334 -32.99 27.44 23.91
C HIS A 334 -33.51 27.19 22.49
N VAL A 335 -32.61 27.15 21.48
CA VAL A 335 -32.94 26.84 20.09
C VAL A 335 -33.60 25.46 19.96
N ARG A 336 -33.14 24.49 20.76
CA ARG A 336 -33.72 23.16 20.78
C ARG A 336 -35.08 23.10 21.44
N ALA A 337 -35.32 23.93 22.47
CA ALA A 337 -36.58 24.00 23.18
C ALA A 337 -37.64 24.76 22.36
N THR A 338 -37.27 25.82 21.66
CA THR A 338 -38.17 26.62 20.82
C THR A 338 -38.39 26.04 19.43
N GLY A 339 -37.51 25.19 18.94
CA GLY A 339 -37.48 24.69 17.57
C GLY A 339 -37.09 25.76 16.53
N GLU A 340 -36.60 26.92 16.97
CA GLU A 340 -36.34 28.08 16.13
C GLU A 340 -34.93 28.60 16.33
N ILE A 341 -34.30 29.01 15.25
CA ILE A 341 -32.98 29.64 15.27
C ILE A 341 -32.97 30.91 14.43
N THR A 342 -32.47 31.98 14.99
CA THR A 342 -32.26 33.24 14.25
C THR A 342 -30.98 33.11 13.40
N ARG A 343 -30.81 34.04 12.45
CA ARG A 343 -29.62 34.02 11.59
C ARG A 343 -28.32 34.20 12.36
N SER A 344 -28.24 35.06 13.34
CA SER A 344 -27.03 35.29 14.13
C SER A 344 -26.68 34.07 14.98
N GLU A 345 -27.66 33.44 15.61
CA GLU A 345 -27.48 32.18 16.35
C GLU A 345 -27.06 31.03 15.44
N LEU A 346 -27.59 30.99 14.21
CA LEU A 346 -27.18 30.00 13.20
C LEU A 346 -25.72 30.18 12.80
N GLU A 347 -25.27 31.41 12.56
CA GLU A 347 -23.88 31.69 12.22
C GLU A 347 -22.93 31.33 13.37
N GLU A 348 -23.31 31.59 14.60
CA GLU A 348 -22.57 31.14 15.79
C GLU A 348 -22.58 29.63 15.93
N PHE A 349 -23.71 28.97 15.75
CA PHE A 349 -23.82 27.51 15.78
C PHE A 349 -22.96 26.81 14.69
N LEU A 350 -23.05 27.32 13.46
CA LEU A 350 -22.31 26.75 12.33
C LEU A 350 -20.81 27.07 12.35
N GLY A 351 -20.39 28.15 13.01
CA GLY A 351 -19.04 28.69 12.96
C GLY A 351 -18.66 29.23 11.57
N VAL A 352 -19.62 29.54 10.72
CA VAL A 352 -19.42 30.04 9.34
C VAL A 352 -20.56 30.99 8.96
N GLY A 353 -20.34 31.83 7.96
CA GLY A 353 -21.36 32.71 7.43
C GLY A 353 -22.64 31.98 6.95
N GLY A 354 -23.77 32.29 7.51
CA GLY A 354 -25.03 31.57 7.33
C GLY A 354 -25.62 31.63 5.92
N ASN A 355 -25.42 32.75 5.19
CA ASN A 355 -26.04 32.94 3.86
C ASN A 355 -25.67 31.85 2.85
N TYR A 356 -24.38 31.63 2.62
CA TYR A 356 -23.94 30.63 1.67
C TYR A 356 -24.38 29.22 2.09
N TRP A 357 -24.32 28.92 3.40
CA TRP A 357 -24.72 27.64 3.93
C TRP A 357 -26.22 27.37 3.69
N LEU A 358 -27.11 28.34 3.99
CA LEU A 358 -28.55 28.26 3.76
C LEU A 358 -28.89 28.12 2.28
N GLN A 359 -28.31 29.00 1.43
CA GLN A 359 -28.55 28.97 -0.01
C GLN A 359 -28.14 27.67 -0.66
N SER A 360 -26.96 27.15 -0.30
CA SER A 360 -26.43 25.90 -0.85
C SER A 360 -27.32 24.70 -0.50
N ARG A 361 -28.10 24.76 0.56
CA ARG A 361 -29.02 23.72 1.03
C ARG A 361 -30.47 24.02 0.76
N ARG A 362 -30.75 25.15 0.10
CA ARG A 362 -32.10 25.61 -0.26
C ARG A 362 -33.04 25.73 0.96
N ILE A 363 -32.52 26.22 2.09
CA ILE A 363 -33.26 26.46 3.30
C ILE A 363 -33.80 27.90 3.26
N LEU A 364 -35.11 28.05 3.41
CA LEU A 364 -35.79 29.35 3.45
C LEU A 364 -36.13 29.71 4.90
N ALA A 365 -36.26 31.00 5.17
CA ALA A 365 -36.77 31.47 6.46
C ALA A 365 -38.22 30.97 6.68
N ALA A 366 -38.46 30.37 7.86
CA ALA A 366 -39.78 29.91 8.24
C ALA A 366 -40.71 31.08 8.57
N LYS A 367 -40.17 32.12 9.19
CA LYS A 367 -40.91 33.38 9.53
C LYS A 367 -39.93 34.53 9.76
N TYR A 368 -40.49 35.69 9.93
CA TYR A 368 -39.77 36.92 10.29
C TYR A 368 -40.31 37.46 11.61
N ARG A 369 -39.42 37.82 12.54
CA ARG A 369 -39.76 38.52 13.78
C ARG A 369 -39.44 40.01 13.66
N ALA A 370 -40.26 40.86 14.25
CA ALA A 370 -39.90 42.27 14.42
C ALA A 370 -38.75 42.41 15.43
N CYS A 371 -37.84 43.31 15.14
CA CYS A 371 -36.72 43.67 16.03
C CYS A 371 -36.96 45.04 16.64
N GLU A 372 -36.35 45.35 17.79
CA GLU A 372 -36.42 46.65 18.44
C GLU A 372 -35.99 47.82 17.53
N ASN A 373 -35.17 47.53 16.50
CA ASN A 373 -34.72 48.51 15.49
C ASN A 373 -35.57 48.53 14.21
N GLY A 374 -36.77 47.89 14.20
CA GLY A 374 -37.72 47.89 13.07
C GLY A 374 -37.31 47.03 11.86
N LYS A 375 -36.16 46.37 11.87
CA LYS A 375 -35.72 45.45 10.80
C LYS A 375 -36.23 44.04 11.07
N PRO A 376 -36.81 43.32 10.07
CA PRO A 376 -37.27 41.97 10.28
C PRO A 376 -36.06 41.00 10.44
N ILE A 377 -36.08 40.18 11.49
CA ILE A 377 -35.10 39.10 11.71
C ILE A 377 -35.65 37.81 11.13
N ALA A 378 -34.90 37.20 10.21
CA ALA A 378 -35.20 35.89 9.66
C ALA A 378 -35.03 34.81 10.73
N VAL A 379 -36.03 33.95 10.87
CA VAL A 379 -36.05 32.81 11.79
C VAL A 379 -36.18 31.53 10.95
N TYR A 380 -35.39 30.54 11.27
CA TYR A 380 -35.35 29.25 10.57
C TYR A 380 -35.82 28.13 11.48
N ASP A 381 -36.37 27.08 10.88
CA ASP A 381 -36.71 25.84 11.57
C ASP A 381 -35.42 25.06 11.92
N PHE A 382 -35.21 24.87 13.22
CA PHE A 382 -34.02 24.19 13.71
C PHE A 382 -34.00 22.70 13.32
N ALA A 383 -35.15 22.03 13.22
CA ALA A 383 -35.20 20.62 12.81
C ALA A 383 -34.68 20.43 11.39
N GLN A 384 -34.98 21.35 10.46
CA GLN A 384 -34.43 21.33 9.11
C GLN A 384 -32.90 21.58 9.12
N ILE A 385 -32.42 22.49 9.96
CA ILE A 385 -31.00 22.77 10.13
C ILE A 385 -30.29 21.52 10.67
N GLU A 386 -30.85 20.90 11.72
CA GLU A 386 -30.29 19.68 12.33
C GLU A 386 -30.21 18.52 11.32
N GLU A 387 -31.26 18.29 10.53
CA GLU A 387 -31.26 17.28 9.46
C GLU A 387 -30.12 17.48 8.46
N LYS A 388 -29.94 18.73 7.99
CA LYS A 388 -28.88 19.04 7.02
C LYS A 388 -27.47 18.94 7.63
N CYS A 389 -27.32 19.26 8.92
CA CYS A 389 -26.07 19.07 9.64
C CYS A 389 -25.75 17.57 9.81
N LEU A 390 -26.75 16.77 10.20
CA LEU A 390 -26.59 15.31 10.36
C LEU A 390 -26.26 14.61 9.04
N ALA A 391 -26.77 15.09 7.91
CA ALA A 391 -26.42 14.60 6.58
C ALA A 391 -24.91 14.78 6.25
N GLU A 392 -24.20 15.63 6.99
CA GLU A 392 -22.77 15.83 6.88
C GLU A 392 -21.94 14.87 7.74
N ALA A 393 -22.57 14.06 8.58
CA ALA A 393 -21.90 13.13 9.48
C ALA A 393 -21.01 12.13 8.72
N PRO A 394 -19.90 11.70 9.34
CA PRO A 394 -19.02 10.71 8.71
C PRO A 394 -19.76 9.39 8.47
N HIS A 395 -19.55 8.83 7.29
CA HIS A 395 -20.07 7.51 6.95
C HIS A 395 -19.46 6.46 7.90
N GLY A 396 -20.26 5.61 8.50
CA GLY A 396 -19.79 4.54 9.37
C GLY A 396 -19.53 4.93 10.82
N LEU A 397 -20.05 6.09 11.27
CA LEU A 397 -20.09 6.37 12.70
C LEU A 397 -20.80 5.19 13.43
N PRO A 398 -20.31 4.68 14.56
CA PRO A 398 -19.22 5.22 15.41
C PRO A 398 -17.82 4.76 15.06
N VAL A 399 -17.62 3.79 14.15
CA VAL A 399 -16.35 3.15 13.89
C VAL A 399 -15.59 3.85 12.77
N LEU A 400 -14.42 4.43 13.07
CA LEU A 400 -13.54 5.03 12.08
C LEU A 400 -12.90 3.96 11.18
N SER A 401 -12.43 2.88 11.77
CA SER A 401 -11.76 1.80 11.05
C SER A 401 -12.05 0.44 11.66
N GLU A 402 -12.61 -0.46 10.85
CA GLU A 402 -12.80 -1.86 11.24
C GLU A 402 -11.47 -2.59 11.41
N LEU A 403 -10.44 -2.18 10.66
CA LEU A 403 -9.11 -2.82 10.72
C LEU A 403 -8.44 -2.67 12.08
N SER A 404 -8.57 -1.52 12.74
CA SER A 404 -8.04 -1.25 14.07
C SER A 404 -9.12 -1.29 15.16
N SER A 405 -10.37 -1.51 14.79
CA SER A 405 -11.55 -1.44 15.68
C SER A 405 -11.64 -0.13 16.46
N VAL A 406 -11.06 0.96 15.92
CA VAL A 406 -11.02 2.26 16.57
C VAL A 406 -12.27 3.05 16.28
N ALA A 407 -12.93 3.56 17.31
CA ALA A 407 -14.05 4.48 17.20
C ALA A 407 -13.55 5.92 16.91
N TYR A 408 -14.42 6.77 16.36
CA TYR A 408 -14.09 8.20 16.16
C TYR A 408 -13.73 8.90 17.47
N SER A 409 -14.38 8.54 18.59
CA SER A 409 -14.09 9.09 19.92
C SER A 409 -12.72 8.71 20.49
N GLU A 410 -12.09 7.69 19.92
CA GLU A 410 -10.81 7.15 20.38
C GLU A 410 -9.68 7.36 19.37
N ALA A 411 -10.00 7.83 18.16
CA ALA A 411 -9.04 7.94 17.07
C ALA A 411 -8.04 9.08 17.26
N LEU A 412 -6.76 8.83 16.94
CA LEU A 412 -5.71 9.87 16.93
C LEU A 412 -6.00 10.93 15.87
N CYS A 413 -6.42 10.50 14.68
CA CYS A 413 -6.57 11.35 13.49
C CYS A 413 -8.06 11.63 13.19
N VAL A 414 -8.78 12.19 14.15
CA VAL A 414 -10.10 12.76 14.00
C VAL A 414 -10.02 14.28 14.21
N CYS A 415 -10.79 15.07 13.49
CA CYS A 415 -10.82 16.52 13.64
C CYS A 415 -12.25 17.05 13.49
N LEU A 416 -12.48 18.29 13.90
CA LEU A 416 -13.71 18.99 13.50
C LEU A 416 -13.72 19.15 11.97
N LYS A 417 -14.88 19.12 11.38
CA LYS A 417 -14.99 19.24 9.93
C LYS A 417 -14.36 20.55 9.45
N ASN A 418 -13.47 20.46 8.46
CA ASN A 418 -12.65 21.54 7.92
C ASN A 418 -11.63 22.17 8.90
N GLN A 419 -11.40 21.62 10.09
CA GLN A 419 -10.51 22.22 11.09
C GLN A 419 -9.10 22.55 10.55
N PHE A 420 -8.58 21.69 9.68
CA PHE A 420 -7.26 21.85 9.09
C PHE A 420 -7.31 22.21 7.60
N ALA A 421 -8.48 22.62 7.09
CA ALA A 421 -8.62 23.10 5.73
C ALA A 421 -7.92 24.46 5.56
N HIS A 422 -7.52 24.78 4.31
CA HIS A 422 -6.81 26.04 4.03
C HIS A 422 -7.76 27.24 3.86
N ASN A 423 -8.88 27.00 3.15
CA ASN A 423 -9.77 28.11 2.69
C ASN A 423 -11.22 27.94 3.20
N THR A 424 -11.42 27.14 4.23
CA THR A 424 -12.76 26.86 4.75
C THR A 424 -12.70 26.86 6.27
N GLU A 425 -13.63 27.54 6.90
CA GLU A 425 -13.74 27.61 8.35
C GLU A 425 -14.12 26.26 8.96
N ALA A 426 -13.62 26.00 10.16
CA ALA A 426 -13.94 24.81 10.93
C ALA A 426 -15.41 24.83 11.34
N ARG A 427 -16.06 23.66 11.29
CA ARG A 427 -17.45 23.48 11.73
C ARG A 427 -17.48 22.83 13.10
N PRO A 428 -17.83 23.57 14.15
CA PRO A 428 -17.75 23.08 15.52
C PRO A 428 -18.78 22.00 15.88
N TYR A 429 -19.83 21.85 15.07
CA TYR A 429 -20.92 20.88 15.28
C TYR A 429 -20.70 19.51 14.65
N MET A 430 -19.63 19.33 13.86
CA MET A 430 -19.42 18.11 13.09
C MET A 430 -17.94 17.67 13.10
N ILE A 431 -17.75 16.35 13.08
CA ILE A 431 -16.44 15.72 13.00
C ILE A 431 -16.14 15.19 11.60
N GLU A 432 -14.89 14.98 11.31
CA GLU A 432 -14.42 14.22 10.14
C GLU A 432 -13.14 13.44 10.45
N ALA A 433 -12.88 12.39 9.68
CA ALA A 433 -11.58 11.73 9.69
C ALA A 433 -10.54 12.65 9.03
N LEU A 434 -9.42 12.88 9.70
CA LEU A 434 -8.35 13.73 9.19
C LEU A 434 -7.90 13.26 7.80
N SER A 435 -7.91 14.17 6.83
CA SER A 435 -7.52 13.85 5.46
C SER A 435 -6.00 13.79 5.29
N SER A 436 -5.50 12.79 4.56
CA SER A 436 -4.08 12.76 4.16
C SER A 436 -3.68 13.95 3.29
N GLY A 437 -4.63 14.60 2.64
CA GLY A 437 -4.42 15.82 1.87
C GLY A 437 -3.88 16.99 2.70
N VAL A 438 -4.16 17.03 4.00
CA VAL A 438 -3.59 18.03 4.93
C VAL A 438 -2.09 17.89 5.01
N VAL A 439 -1.59 16.67 5.21
CA VAL A 439 -0.14 16.39 5.26
C VAL A 439 0.54 16.67 3.92
N GLU A 440 -0.09 16.26 2.82
CA GLU A 440 0.42 16.50 1.47
C GLU A 440 0.49 17.99 1.16
N LEU A 441 -0.54 18.77 1.56
CA LEU A 441 -0.56 20.22 1.35
C LEU A 441 0.52 20.94 2.18
N VAL A 442 0.74 20.52 3.41
CA VAL A 442 1.79 21.11 4.29
C VAL A 442 3.18 20.81 3.73
N LEU A 443 3.45 19.56 3.28
CA LEU A 443 4.76 19.16 2.77
C LEU A 443 5.08 19.72 1.38
N SER A 444 4.10 19.74 0.47
CA SER A 444 4.35 20.01 -0.95
C SER A 444 3.77 21.33 -1.44
N GLY A 445 2.95 21.98 -0.62
CA GLY A 445 2.18 23.12 -1.07
C GLY A 445 1.18 22.78 -2.20
N ARG A 446 0.67 23.77 -2.84
CA ARG A 446 -0.17 23.65 -4.03
C ARG A 446 0.10 24.85 -4.96
N PRO A 447 0.43 24.63 -6.23
CA PRO A 447 0.56 25.71 -7.18
C PRO A 447 -0.80 26.39 -7.42
N GLU A 448 -0.76 27.59 -7.90
CA GLU A 448 -1.94 28.27 -8.39
C GLU A 448 -2.64 27.43 -9.48
N SER A 449 -3.95 27.36 -9.44
CA SER A 449 -4.73 26.58 -10.40
C SER A 449 -6.05 27.24 -10.71
N LEU A 450 -6.39 27.27 -11.99
CA LEU A 450 -7.70 27.76 -12.45
C LEU A 450 -8.75 26.68 -12.17
N HIS A 451 -9.78 27.04 -11.41
CA HIS A 451 -10.94 26.16 -11.22
C HIS A 451 -11.82 26.17 -12.47
N LYS A 452 -12.54 25.07 -12.72
CA LYS A 452 -13.44 24.97 -13.88
C LYS A 452 -14.56 26.01 -13.93
N SER A 453 -14.89 26.62 -12.78
CA SER A 453 -15.86 27.73 -12.65
C SER A 453 -15.24 29.12 -12.95
N GLY A 454 -14.00 29.18 -13.45
CA GLY A 454 -13.32 30.42 -13.75
C GLY A 454 -12.63 31.10 -12.55
N HIS A 455 -12.79 30.58 -11.32
CA HIS A 455 -12.09 31.12 -10.15
C HIS A 455 -10.66 30.59 -10.08
N THR A 456 -9.71 31.47 -9.76
CA THR A 456 -8.32 31.07 -9.49
C THR A 456 -8.20 30.60 -8.05
N ASN A 457 -7.76 29.35 -7.86
CA ASN A 457 -7.33 28.88 -6.55
C ASN A 457 -5.91 29.41 -6.31
N PRO A 458 -5.67 30.24 -5.29
CA PRO A 458 -4.35 30.79 -5.02
C PRO A 458 -3.36 29.67 -4.69
N ALA A 459 -2.09 29.94 -4.96
CA ALA A 459 -0.99 29.09 -4.52
C ALA A 459 -0.98 28.99 -2.99
N VAL A 460 -0.64 27.80 -2.50
CA VAL A 460 -0.44 27.53 -1.08
C VAL A 460 1.01 27.10 -0.90
N PRO A 461 1.86 27.90 -0.23
CA PRO A 461 3.24 27.54 -0.04
C PRO A 461 3.37 26.33 0.91
N SER A 462 4.37 25.48 0.66
CA SER A 462 4.76 24.39 1.54
C SER A 462 5.30 24.93 2.88
N ILE A 463 5.43 24.05 3.88
CA ILE A 463 6.05 24.43 5.16
C ILE A 463 7.50 24.88 4.98
N PHE A 464 8.21 24.28 4.03
CA PHE A 464 9.58 24.62 3.71
C PHE A 464 9.68 26.04 3.13
N GLU A 465 8.78 26.40 2.20
CA GLU A 465 8.69 27.77 1.65
C GLU A 465 8.31 28.80 2.71
N ARG A 466 7.35 28.49 3.58
CA ARG A 466 6.88 29.42 4.64
C ARG A 466 7.95 29.70 5.70
N PHE A 467 8.84 28.76 5.96
CA PHE A 467 9.92 28.90 6.93
C PHE A 467 11.29 29.12 6.29
N ASP A 468 11.36 29.27 4.96
CA ASP A 468 12.59 29.41 4.19
C ASP A 468 13.64 28.32 4.48
N ILE A 469 13.17 27.07 4.60
CA ILE A 469 14.01 25.88 4.82
C ILE A 469 14.47 25.37 3.46
N ARG A 470 15.75 25.54 3.14
CA ARG A 470 16.34 25.23 1.84
C ARG A 470 17.36 24.12 1.93
N LEU A 471 17.48 23.38 0.83
CA LEU A 471 18.62 22.50 0.57
C LEU A 471 19.87 23.30 0.23
N LYS A 472 21.06 22.73 0.36
CA LYS A 472 22.35 23.35 0.01
C LYS A 472 22.41 23.95 -1.40
N ASN A 473 21.62 23.39 -2.31
CA ASN A 473 21.48 23.90 -3.67
C ASN A 473 20.51 25.07 -3.81
N GLY A 474 20.03 25.66 -2.71
CA GLY A 474 19.11 26.78 -2.63
C GLY A 474 17.63 26.44 -2.95
N LYS A 475 17.31 25.21 -3.31
CA LYS A 475 15.93 24.77 -3.64
C LYS A 475 15.17 24.33 -2.39
N TYR A 476 13.85 24.47 -2.42
CA TYR A 476 13.00 23.90 -1.39
C TYR A 476 12.83 22.39 -1.55
N PRO A 477 12.83 21.62 -0.45
CA PRO A 477 12.59 20.17 -0.49
C PRO A 477 11.23 19.82 -1.10
N LYS A 478 11.17 18.74 -1.90
CA LYS A 478 9.93 18.17 -2.45
C LYS A 478 9.74 16.77 -1.92
N ILE A 479 9.16 16.66 -0.74
CA ILE A 479 9.07 15.42 0.04
C ILE A 479 7.66 14.86 0.03
N THR A 480 7.54 13.55 -0.13
CA THR A 480 6.30 12.79 -0.04
C THR A 480 6.36 11.78 1.12
N THR A 481 5.23 11.47 1.72
CA THR A 481 5.16 10.51 2.83
C THR A 481 5.67 9.10 2.47
N HIS A 482 5.68 8.75 1.18
CA HIS A 482 6.16 7.43 0.75
C HIS A 482 7.68 7.30 0.79
N GLN A 483 8.40 8.39 0.58
CA GLN A 483 9.87 8.44 0.65
C GLN A 483 10.39 8.12 2.05
N MET A 484 9.67 8.49 3.12
CA MET A 484 10.02 8.16 4.50
C MET A 484 10.14 6.64 4.71
N ARG A 485 9.18 5.89 4.17
CA ARG A 485 9.20 4.43 4.23
C ARG A 485 10.35 3.84 3.41
N HIS A 486 10.70 4.42 2.27
CA HIS A 486 11.87 4.02 1.48
C HIS A 486 13.16 4.29 2.26
N TYR A 487 13.31 5.48 2.80
CA TYR A 487 14.46 5.90 3.59
C TYR A 487 14.74 4.94 4.76
N LEU A 488 13.75 4.71 5.62
CA LEU A 488 13.92 3.83 6.79
C LEU A 488 14.27 2.38 6.38
N ASN A 489 13.67 1.87 5.30
CA ASN A 489 14.05 0.55 4.79
C ASN A 489 15.48 0.52 4.24
N THR A 490 15.89 1.55 3.49
CA THR A 490 17.25 1.66 2.97
C THR A 490 18.28 1.79 4.10
N MET A 491 17.97 2.57 5.16
CA MET A 491 18.82 2.67 6.34
C MET A 491 18.97 1.32 7.06
N ALA A 492 17.87 0.58 7.25
CA ALA A 492 17.92 -0.75 7.82
C ALA A 492 18.72 -1.75 6.95
N GLN A 493 18.63 -1.64 5.62
CA GLN A 493 19.46 -2.41 4.68
C GLN A 493 20.94 -2.06 4.85
N ARG A 494 21.28 -0.77 4.89
CA ARG A 494 22.66 -0.29 5.10
C ARG A 494 23.23 -0.72 6.43
N ALA A 495 22.39 -0.80 7.47
CA ALA A 495 22.76 -1.30 8.80
C ALA A 495 22.81 -2.83 8.88
N ASN A 496 22.71 -3.55 7.75
CA ASN A 496 22.72 -5.02 7.66
C ASN A 496 21.69 -5.71 8.55
N VAL A 497 20.55 -5.05 8.82
CA VAL A 497 19.45 -5.68 9.56
C VAL A 497 18.91 -6.87 8.76
N PRO A 498 18.70 -8.05 9.39
CA PRO A 498 18.19 -9.23 8.70
C PRO A 498 16.90 -8.96 7.92
N GLN A 499 16.79 -9.52 6.72
CA GLN A 499 15.68 -9.26 5.81
C GLN A 499 14.30 -9.60 6.40
N SER A 500 14.23 -10.64 7.23
CA SER A 500 13.02 -11.00 7.98
C SER A 500 12.61 -9.91 8.97
N HIS A 501 13.58 -9.32 9.69
CA HIS A 501 13.33 -8.22 10.62
C HIS A 501 12.87 -6.95 9.90
N ILE A 502 13.49 -6.60 8.76
CA ILE A 502 13.05 -5.46 7.94
C ILE A 502 11.62 -5.68 7.43
N ALA A 503 11.30 -6.89 6.97
CA ALA A 503 9.97 -7.24 6.52
C ALA A 503 8.94 -7.13 7.66
N TYR A 504 9.27 -7.69 8.83
CA TYR A 504 8.45 -7.60 10.03
C TYR A 504 8.24 -6.12 10.41
N TRP A 505 9.29 -5.36 10.67
CA TRP A 505 9.23 -3.94 11.03
C TRP A 505 8.42 -3.10 10.03
N SER A 506 8.47 -3.47 8.75
CA SER A 506 7.70 -2.83 7.69
C SER A 506 6.25 -3.32 7.58
N GLY A 507 5.81 -4.31 8.36
CA GLY A 507 4.48 -4.91 8.25
C GLY A 507 4.24 -5.62 6.91
N ARG A 508 5.19 -6.45 6.48
CA ARG A 508 5.14 -7.22 5.22
C ARG A 508 4.99 -8.70 5.51
N ALA A 509 4.07 -9.35 4.81
CA ALA A 509 3.91 -10.79 4.85
C ALA A 509 4.96 -11.54 4.00
N ASN A 510 5.59 -10.85 3.04
CA ASN A 510 6.56 -11.45 2.12
C ASN A 510 7.86 -10.64 2.13
N VAL A 511 8.95 -11.30 2.54
CA VAL A 511 10.31 -10.75 2.63
C VAL A 511 10.81 -10.23 1.26
N MET A 512 10.42 -10.89 0.15
CA MET A 512 10.80 -10.47 -1.20
C MET A 512 10.34 -9.05 -1.56
N GLN A 513 9.34 -8.51 -0.86
CA GLN A 513 8.91 -7.12 -1.05
C GLN A 513 9.96 -6.11 -0.57
N ASN A 514 10.96 -6.50 0.22
CA ASN A 514 12.04 -5.61 0.65
C ASN A 514 12.82 -5.05 -0.54
N ARG A 515 12.99 -5.84 -1.61
CA ARG A 515 13.68 -5.41 -2.85
C ARG A 515 13.11 -4.13 -3.47
N ASN A 516 11.79 -3.90 -3.31
CA ASN A 516 11.14 -2.70 -3.86
C ASN A 516 11.51 -1.41 -3.09
N TYR A 517 12.13 -1.56 -1.92
CA TYR A 517 12.46 -0.48 -1.00
C TYR A 517 13.97 -0.41 -0.70
N ASP A 518 14.74 -1.27 -1.33
CA ASP A 518 16.20 -1.25 -1.27
C ASP A 518 16.73 -0.28 -2.34
N HIS A 519 17.21 0.85 -1.90
CA HIS A 519 17.86 1.87 -2.71
C HIS A 519 19.31 2.07 -2.30
N THR A 520 19.92 1.03 -1.70
CA THR A 520 21.33 1.03 -1.33
C THR A 520 22.17 1.22 -2.59
N ASP A 521 23.00 2.24 -2.59
CA ASP A 521 23.88 2.54 -3.70
C ASP A 521 24.87 1.38 -3.90
N LYS A 522 25.12 1.02 -5.17
CA LYS A 522 26.09 0.00 -5.53
C LYS A 522 27.50 0.39 -5.07
N LEU A 523 27.84 1.67 -5.12
CA LEU A 523 29.12 2.18 -4.61
C LEU A 523 29.24 1.96 -3.10
N TYR A 524 28.16 2.18 -2.34
CA TYR A 524 28.14 1.89 -0.91
C TYR A 524 28.31 0.39 -0.63
N GLN A 525 27.67 -0.48 -1.40
CA GLN A 525 27.88 -1.94 -1.29
C GLN A 525 29.32 -2.33 -1.58
N VAL A 526 29.92 -1.74 -2.62
CA VAL A 526 31.35 -1.94 -2.95
C VAL A 526 32.26 -1.43 -1.83
N GLU A 527 31.95 -0.28 -1.24
CA GLU A 527 32.69 0.32 -0.14
C GLU A 527 32.58 -0.51 1.15
N GLN A 528 31.41 -1.07 1.43
CA GLN A 528 31.24 -2.02 2.54
C GLN A 528 32.00 -3.33 2.31
N ILE A 529 32.02 -3.83 1.08
CA ILE A 529 32.83 -5.00 0.72
C ILE A 529 34.33 -4.68 0.86
N LYS A 530 34.77 -3.47 0.47
CA LYS A 530 36.13 -3.02 0.70
C LYS A 530 36.45 -2.91 2.19
N ARG A 531 35.59 -2.30 2.99
CA ARG A 531 35.77 -2.16 4.44
C ARG A 531 35.70 -3.49 5.18
N SER A 532 34.86 -4.44 4.75
CA SER A 532 34.87 -5.81 5.31
C SER A 532 36.08 -6.62 4.85
N GLY A 533 36.79 -6.20 3.81
CA GLY A 533 38.07 -6.75 3.37
C GLY A 533 39.31 -6.07 3.99
N GLU A 534 39.10 -4.93 4.68
CA GLU A 534 40.12 -4.25 5.50
C GLU A 534 40.22 -4.79 6.93
N ASP A 535 39.36 -5.76 7.31
CA ASP A 535 39.56 -6.57 8.50
C ASP A 535 40.88 -7.35 8.30
N GLU A 536 41.88 -7.08 9.13
CA GLU A 536 43.32 -7.46 8.98
C GLU A 536 43.62 -8.95 8.77
N ASN A 537 42.59 -9.78 8.60
CA ASN A 537 42.62 -11.22 8.42
C ASN A 537 42.12 -11.74 7.05
N LEU A 538 41.80 -10.86 6.10
CA LEU A 538 41.41 -11.29 4.74
C LEU A 538 42.50 -10.91 3.75
N PRO A 539 43.12 -11.91 3.06
CA PRO A 539 44.16 -11.62 2.07
C PRO A 539 43.59 -10.76 0.93
N ALA A 540 44.34 -9.70 0.59
CA ALA A 540 44.00 -8.87 -0.56
C ALA A 540 44.04 -9.73 -1.84
N ILE A 541 43.03 -9.66 -2.67
CA ILE A 541 43.00 -10.30 -3.98
C ILE A 541 44.18 -9.72 -4.80
N ARG A 542 45.24 -10.48 -5.03
CA ARG A 542 46.35 -10.10 -5.93
C ARG A 542 45.89 -10.34 -7.37
N VAL A 543 45.83 -9.28 -8.14
CA VAL A 543 45.68 -9.32 -9.61
C VAL A 543 47.08 -9.50 -10.21
N VAL A 544 47.27 -10.49 -11.04
CA VAL A 544 48.60 -10.96 -11.43
C VAL A 544 49.10 -10.43 -12.78
N ASP A 545 48.28 -9.74 -13.60
CA ASP A 545 48.78 -9.18 -14.88
C ASP A 545 47.96 -8.02 -15.41
N ASP A 546 48.64 -7.01 -16.03
CA ASP A 546 48.00 -5.78 -16.53
C ASP A 546 47.18 -5.95 -17.81
N SER A 547 47.44 -6.96 -18.62
CA SER A 547 46.67 -7.28 -19.84
C SER A 547 45.35 -8.00 -19.56
N ASP A 548 45.26 -8.69 -18.41
CA ASP A 548 44.03 -9.29 -17.90
C ASP A 548 43.25 -8.38 -16.99
N VAL A 549 43.79 -7.19 -16.64
CA VAL A 549 43.16 -6.24 -15.69
C VAL A 549 41.84 -5.71 -16.19
N GLU A 550 41.66 -5.42 -17.49
CA GLU A 550 40.38 -4.99 -18.04
C GLU A 550 39.39 -6.15 -18.11
N ASN A 551 39.76 -7.33 -18.49
CA ASN A 551 38.94 -8.52 -18.50
C ASN A 551 38.67 -9.04 -17.08
N ALA A 552 39.69 -9.09 -16.22
CA ALA A 552 39.55 -9.46 -14.82
C ALA A 552 38.82 -8.41 -14.01
N ALA A 553 38.96 -7.10 -14.30
CA ALA A 553 38.17 -6.04 -13.71
C ALA A 553 36.72 -6.12 -14.18
N TYR A 554 36.47 -6.45 -15.45
CA TYR A 554 35.10 -6.67 -15.99
C TYR A 554 34.49 -7.97 -15.44
N GLU A 555 35.26 -9.08 -15.39
CA GLU A 555 34.79 -10.32 -14.76
C GLU A 555 34.66 -10.20 -13.23
N THR A 556 35.62 -9.54 -12.55
CA THR A 556 35.53 -9.26 -11.11
C THR A 556 34.41 -8.29 -10.79
N ALA A 557 34.14 -7.27 -11.60
CA ALA A 557 32.97 -6.40 -11.47
C ALA A 557 31.68 -7.16 -11.77
N ASN A 558 31.65 -8.06 -12.75
CA ASN A 558 30.53 -8.96 -13.01
C ASN A 558 30.36 -10.02 -11.92
N LEU A 559 31.42 -10.60 -11.41
CA LEU A 559 31.41 -11.49 -10.25
C LEU A 559 30.93 -10.74 -8.98
N LYS A 560 31.45 -9.55 -8.69
CA LYS A 560 31.01 -8.70 -7.57
C LYS A 560 29.56 -8.21 -7.73
N MET A 561 29.07 -8.02 -8.95
CA MET A 561 27.68 -7.64 -9.21
C MET A 561 26.68 -8.80 -8.97
N HIS A 562 27.13 -10.05 -8.93
CA HIS A 562 26.29 -11.24 -8.83
C HIS A 562 26.50 -12.05 -7.55
N LEU A 563 27.51 -11.73 -6.75
CA LEU A 563 27.77 -12.43 -5.50
C LEU A 563 26.94 -11.85 -4.37
N LEU A 564 26.04 -12.66 -3.82
CA LEU A 564 25.34 -12.35 -2.57
C LEU A 564 26.12 -12.97 -1.41
N SER A 565 26.46 -12.16 -0.41
CA SER A 565 27.07 -12.65 0.82
C SER A 565 26.12 -13.65 1.51
N THR A 566 26.65 -14.80 1.89
CA THR A 566 26.01 -15.82 2.71
C THR A 566 26.77 -15.97 4.03
N LEU A 567 26.29 -16.80 4.93
CA LEU A 567 27.00 -17.09 6.19
C LEU A 567 28.38 -17.77 5.97
N PHE A 568 28.56 -18.51 4.85
CA PHE A 568 29.71 -19.37 4.58
C PHE A 568 30.58 -18.87 3.43
N GLY A 569 30.23 -17.73 2.82
CA GLY A 569 30.90 -17.20 1.63
C GLY A 569 29.94 -16.42 0.75
N TYR A 570 29.97 -16.68 -0.56
CA TYR A 570 29.19 -15.93 -1.55
C TYR A 570 28.32 -16.85 -2.39
N CYS A 571 27.15 -16.36 -2.80
CA CYS A 571 26.27 -17.06 -3.72
C CYS A 571 26.47 -16.52 -5.14
N ASN A 572 26.86 -17.40 -6.08
CA ASN A 572 27.05 -17.08 -7.50
C ASN A 572 25.75 -17.21 -8.33
N ARG A 573 24.58 -17.03 -7.74
CA ARG A 573 23.32 -17.11 -8.46
C ARG A 573 22.96 -15.78 -9.11
N ARG A 574 22.51 -15.84 -10.38
CA ARG A 574 21.96 -14.68 -11.09
C ARG A 574 20.51 -14.42 -10.62
N PHE A 575 20.36 -13.70 -9.51
CA PHE A 575 19.05 -13.40 -8.89
C PHE A 575 18.11 -12.53 -9.76
N ASN A 576 18.59 -12.02 -10.87
CA ASN A 576 17.78 -11.34 -11.88
C ASN A 576 17.00 -12.29 -12.78
N GLN A 577 17.36 -13.57 -12.81
CA GLN A 577 16.73 -14.59 -13.66
C GLN A 577 15.79 -15.48 -12.85
N GLU A 578 16.20 -15.91 -11.64
CA GLU A 578 15.39 -16.81 -10.83
C GLU A 578 15.52 -16.50 -9.31
N PRO A 579 14.43 -16.62 -8.51
CA PRO A 579 14.52 -16.53 -7.06
C PRO A 579 15.29 -17.71 -6.47
N CYS A 580 15.91 -17.53 -5.27
CA CYS A 580 16.54 -18.65 -4.57
C CYS A 580 15.46 -19.61 -4.05
N ASP A 581 15.50 -20.84 -4.54
CA ASP A 581 14.64 -21.96 -4.14
C ASP A 581 15.21 -22.74 -2.93
N ARG A 582 16.46 -22.43 -2.51
CA ARG A 582 17.23 -23.14 -1.48
C ARG A 582 17.62 -22.25 -0.31
N ALA A 583 16.76 -21.32 0.11
CA ALA A 583 17.05 -20.44 1.23
C ALA A 583 17.43 -21.24 2.48
N GLY A 584 18.65 -21.05 3.00
CA GLY A 584 19.19 -21.75 4.17
C GLY A 584 20.02 -23.00 3.86
N ALA A 585 19.97 -23.56 2.64
CA ALA A 585 20.72 -24.76 2.24
C ALA A 585 22.04 -24.44 1.49
N CYS A 586 22.69 -23.31 1.82
CA CYS A 586 23.90 -22.87 1.10
C CYS A 586 25.04 -23.87 1.14
N ARG A 587 25.23 -24.61 2.23
CA ARG A 587 26.28 -25.60 2.42
C ARG A 587 26.31 -26.73 1.38
N THR A 588 25.11 -27.09 0.91
CA THR A 588 24.93 -28.14 -0.12
C THR A 588 24.53 -27.57 -1.49
N CYS A 589 24.71 -26.26 -1.69
CA CYS A 589 24.29 -25.57 -2.92
C CYS A 589 25.46 -25.45 -3.91
N THR A 590 25.19 -25.80 -5.18
CA THR A 590 26.17 -25.67 -6.29
C THR A 590 26.61 -24.23 -6.57
N ARG A 591 25.89 -23.25 -6.03
CA ARG A 591 26.13 -21.80 -6.23
C ARG A 591 26.97 -21.19 -5.11
N LEU A 592 27.33 -21.94 -4.07
CA LEU A 592 28.19 -21.45 -3.00
C LEU A 592 29.61 -21.33 -3.48
N VAL A 593 30.24 -20.20 -3.22
CA VAL A 593 31.65 -19.91 -3.45
C VAL A 593 32.24 -19.41 -2.14
N CYS A 594 33.28 -20.04 -1.65
CA CYS A 594 33.99 -19.68 -0.44
C CYS A 594 35.34 -19.03 -0.79
N LEU A 595 35.88 -18.22 0.13
CA LEU A 595 37.23 -17.65 0.00
C LEU A 595 38.17 -18.46 0.86
N GLY A 596 39.24 -19.00 0.26
CA GLY A 596 40.33 -19.69 0.96
C GLY A 596 41.01 -18.74 1.95
N GLY A 597 41.35 -19.23 3.14
CA GLY A 597 41.87 -18.44 4.25
C GLY A 597 40.87 -17.77 5.14
N SER A 598 39.55 -17.86 4.86
CA SER A 598 38.50 -17.27 5.68
C SER A 598 38.23 -18.09 6.95
N LYS A 599 38.96 -17.81 8.04
CA LYS A 599 38.80 -18.48 9.34
C LYS A 599 37.35 -18.44 9.83
N ARG A 600 36.68 -17.27 9.71
CA ARG A 600 35.27 -17.10 10.12
C ARG A 600 34.31 -18.05 9.38
N ALA A 601 34.51 -18.22 8.06
CA ALA A 601 33.67 -19.12 7.28
C ALA A 601 33.92 -20.59 7.65
N ALA A 602 35.17 -20.97 7.85
CA ALA A 602 35.54 -22.29 8.31
C ALA A 602 34.97 -22.62 9.69
N ASP A 603 35.11 -21.72 10.68
CA ASP A 603 34.55 -21.87 12.02
C ASP A 603 33.04 -22.08 12.01
N LEU A 604 32.31 -21.30 11.19
CA LEU A 604 30.85 -21.44 11.06
C LEU A 604 30.47 -22.80 10.44
N LEU A 605 31.21 -23.27 9.43
CA LEU A 605 31.00 -24.56 8.80
C LEU A 605 31.26 -25.71 9.79
N LEU A 606 32.35 -25.63 10.58
CA LEU A 606 32.66 -26.62 11.61
C LEU A 606 31.60 -26.69 12.70
N ARG A 607 31.12 -25.55 13.21
CA ARG A 607 30.02 -25.51 14.18
C ARG A 607 28.74 -26.15 13.62
N ASP A 608 28.43 -25.88 12.36
CA ASP A 608 27.28 -26.50 11.71
C ASP A 608 27.47 -28.01 11.49
N ALA A 609 28.71 -28.45 11.19
CA ALA A 609 29.03 -29.86 11.12
C ALA A 609 28.87 -30.57 12.48
N GLU A 610 29.34 -29.96 13.58
CA GLU A 610 29.12 -30.48 14.93
C GLU A 610 27.64 -30.61 15.29
N ARG A 611 26.82 -29.64 14.89
CA ARG A 611 25.36 -29.67 15.10
C ARG A 611 24.71 -30.80 14.29
N ASP A 612 25.13 -30.98 13.04
CA ASP A 612 24.67 -32.06 12.18
C ASP A 612 25.05 -33.43 12.78
N GLN A 613 26.26 -33.56 13.31
CA GLN A 613 26.74 -34.78 13.99
C GLN A 613 25.87 -35.13 15.20
N LYS A 614 25.57 -34.16 16.09
CA LYS A 614 24.67 -34.38 17.25
C LYS A 614 23.25 -34.76 16.82
N SER A 615 22.80 -34.19 15.70
CA SER A 615 21.48 -34.53 15.12
C SER A 615 21.46 -35.97 14.61
N LEU A 616 22.51 -36.41 13.93
CA LEU A 616 22.68 -37.79 13.47
C LEU A 616 22.70 -38.78 14.63
N GLU A 617 23.49 -38.51 15.66
CA GLU A 617 23.52 -39.33 16.88
C GLU A 617 22.14 -39.49 17.52
N THR A 618 21.40 -38.38 17.61
CA THR A 618 20.03 -38.37 18.14
C THR A 618 19.07 -39.20 17.29
N LEU A 619 19.13 -39.07 15.97
CA LEU A 619 18.27 -39.80 15.04
C LEU A 619 18.60 -41.30 15.02
N ARG A 620 19.88 -41.64 15.04
CA ARG A 620 20.33 -43.05 15.11
C ARG A 620 19.95 -43.70 16.45
N ALA A 621 20.05 -43.00 17.57
CA ALA A 621 19.57 -43.46 18.86
C ALA A 621 18.07 -43.71 18.89
N ARG A 622 17.29 -42.86 18.24
CA ARG A 622 15.82 -43.07 18.09
C ARG A 622 15.52 -44.31 17.21
N GLN A 623 16.26 -44.49 16.12
CA GLN A 623 16.13 -45.66 15.26
C GLN A 623 16.47 -46.94 16.00
N ALA A 624 17.54 -46.95 16.80
CA ALA A 624 17.92 -48.10 17.64
C ALA A 624 16.84 -48.42 18.71
N LYS A 625 16.04 -47.42 19.14
CA LYS A 625 14.89 -47.65 20.05
C LYS A 625 13.61 -48.05 19.31
N GLY A 626 13.68 -48.44 18.03
CA GLY A 626 12.53 -48.88 17.22
C GLY A 626 11.59 -47.77 16.76
N MET A 627 11.97 -46.47 16.95
CA MET A 627 11.16 -45.35 16.45
C MET A 627 11.35 -45.18 14.93
N ARG A 628 10.26 -44.87 14.23
CA ARG A 628 10.30 -44.60 12.79
C ARG A 628 11.09 -43.31 12.51
N VAL A 629 12.25 -43.39 11.90
CA VAL A 629 13.06 -42.27 11.44
C VAL A 629 13.14 -42.32 9.91
N ASN A 630 12.97 -41.18 9.24
CA ASN A 630 13.05 -41.12 7.79
C ASN A 630 14.54 -41.21 7.35
N GLU A 631 14.86 -42.28 6.63
CA GLU A 631 16.23 -42.58 6.15
C GLU A 631 16.77 -41.49 5.20
N ALA A 632 15.90 -40.85 4.40
CA ALA A 632 16.29 -39.74 3.55
C ALA A 632 16.72 -38.50 4.37
N THR A 633 16.15 -38.31 5.57
CA THR A 633 16.58 -37.24 6.49
C THR A 633 17.99 -37.52 7.03
N ILE A 634 18.28 -38.77 7.41
CA ILE A 634 19.60 -39.18 7.88
C ILE A 634 20.64 -38.92 6.77
N LYS A 635 20.39 -39.41 5.54
CA LYS A 635 21.28 -39.22 4.39
C LYS A 635 21.52 -37.75 4.05
N ALA A 636 20.46 -36.92 4.14
CA ALA A 636 20.57 -35.47 3.91
C ALA A 636 21.47 -34.78 4.94
N ILE A 637 21.37 -35.17 6.22
CA ILE A 637 22.21 -34.60 7.29
C ILE A 637 23.65 -35.14 7.18
N GLU A 638 23.84 -36.43 6.87
CA GLU A 638 25.17 -37.02 6.61
C GLU A 638 25.88 -36.27 5.48
N HIS A 639 25.19 -36.04 4.36
CA HIS A 639 25.73 -35.27 3.24
C HIS A 639 26.07 -33.84 3.62
N SER A 640 25.16 -33.14 4.38
CA SER A 640 25.40 -31.80 4.87
C SER A 640 26.58 -31.70 5.82
N HIS A 641 26.74 -32.68 6.72
CA HIS A 641 27.89 -32.80 7.64
C HIS A 641 29.19 -32.96 6.89
N ALA A 642 29.27 -33.98 6.05
CA ALA A 642 30.49 -34.25 5.26
C ALA A 642 30.89 -33.06 4.38
N ARG A 643 29.90 -32.37 3.79
CA ARG A 643 30.14 -31.19 2.96
C ARG A 643 30.64 -29.99 3.75
N SER A 644 30.10 -29.76 4.95
CA SER A 644 30.58 -28.69 5.82
C SER A 644 32.02 -28.90 6.26
N GLN A 645 32.41 -30.15 6.56
CA GLN A 645 33.80 -30.51 6.89
C GLN A 645 34.74 -30.29 5.68
N ALA A 646 34.39 -30.83 4.51
CA ALA A 646 35.22 -30.70 3.31
C ALA A 646 35.41 -29.23 2.88
N LEU A 647 34.37 -28.39 3.02
CA LEU A 647 34.46 -26.95 2.75
C LEU A 647 35.38 -26.25 3.77
N ALA A 648 35.26 -26.57 5.06
CA ALA A 648 36.10 -25.97 6.08
C ALA A 648 37.57 -26.36 5.91
N GLU A 649 37.85 -27.63 5.60
CA GLU A 649 39.20 -28.13 5.28
C GLU A 649 39.76 -27.40 4.07
N ALA A 650 39.02 -27.31 2.97
CA ALA A 650 39.45 -26.64 1.76
C ALA A 650 39.73 -25.13 1.97
N ILE A 651 38.91 -24.48 2.80
CA ILE A 651 39.10 -23.06 3.16
C ILE A 651 40.33 -22.84 4.00
N MET A 652 40.67 -23.78 4.88
CA MET A 652 41.84 -23.69 5.75
C MET A 652 43.11 -24.25 5.15
N ASP A 653 43.04 -24.89 4.00
CA ASP A 653 44.25 -25.36 3.26
C ASP A 653 45.08 -24.16 2.81
N PRO A 654 46.38 -24.07 3.23
CA PRO A 654 47.26 -22.98 2.82
C PRO A 654 47.44 -22.87 1.29
N ALA A 655 47.27 -23.96 0.55
CA ALA A 655 47.35 -23.96 -0.91
C ALA A 655 46.19 -23.18 -1.56
N ASN A 656 45.09 -23.02 -0.85
CA ASN A 656 43.91 -22.33 -1.33
C ASN A 656 43.78 -20.88 -0.80
N GLU A 657 44.78 -20.39 -0.07
CA GLU A 657 44.72 -19.04 0.50
C GLU A 657 44.55 -17.96 -0.57
N GLY A 658 43.55 -17.11 -0.43
CA GLY A 658 43.20 -16.04 -1.40
C GLY A 658 42.52 -16.53 -2.68
N THR A 659 42.25 -17.84 -2.83
CA THR A 659 41.54 -18.39 -3.99
C THR A 659 40.04 -18.54 -3.76
N LEU A 660 39.24 -18.58 -4.83
CA LEU A 660 37.83 -18.84 -4.78
C LEU A 660 37.57 -20.35 -4.89
N ILE A 661 37.03 -20.93 -3.83
CA ILE A 661 36.66 -22.34 -3.75
C ILE A 661 35.17 -22.47 -4.10
N ARG A 662 34.86 -23.13 -5.20
CA ARG A 662 33.48 -23.45 -5.56
C ARG A 662 33.04 -24.72 -4.86
N ASN A 663 31.85 -24.76 -4.35
CA ASN A 663 31.32 -25.95 -3.70
C ASN A 663 31.28 -27.17 -4.64
N THR A 664 31.18 -26.95 -5.96
CA THR A 664 31.27 -28.02 -6.99
C THR A 664 32.65 -28.59 -7.18
N ASP A 665 33.70 -27.86 -6.82
CA ASP A 665 35.10 -28.30 -7.00
C ASP A 665 35.47 -29.45 -6.03
N LEU A 666 34.68 -29.62 -4.96
CA LEU A 666 34.85 -30.65 -3.94
C LEU A 666 34.07 -31.96 -4.23
N GLY A 667 33.69 -32.19 -5.48
CA GLY A 667 32.96 -33.38 -5.92
C GLY A 667 31.46 -33.18 -6.06
N PRO A 668 30.72 -34.19 -6.51
CA PRO A 668 29.30 -34.11 -6.82
C PRO A 668 28.45 -33.75 -5.59
N LEU A 669 27.53 -32.83 -5.79
CA LEU A 669 26.54 -32.45 -4.78
C LEU A 669 25.24 -33.25 -4.98
N ILE A 670 24.78 -33.89 -3.93
CA ILE A 670 23.42 -34.49 -3.95
C ILE A 670 22.42 -33.36 -3.79
N GLU A 671 21.74 -33.04 -4.88
CA GLU A 671 20.69 -32.03 -4.88
C GLU A 671 19.37 -32.60 -4.33
N PHE A 672 19.06 -32.31 -3.08
CA PHE A 672 17.74 -32.58 -2.51
C PHE A 672 16.83 -31.35 -2.75
N SER A 673 16.12 -31.31 -3.86
CA SER A 673 15.13 -30.29 -4.09
C SER A 673 13.82 -30.66 -3.38
N HIS A 674 13.48 -29.91 -2.33
CA HIS A 674 12.21 -30.08 -1.61
C HIS A 674 11.00 -29.69 -2.48
N ALA A 675 11.21 -28.81 -3.44
CA ALA A 675 10.19 -28.37 -4.38
C ALA A 675 9.87 -29.43 -5.44
N GLU A 676 10.88 -30.14 -5.97
CA GLU A 676 10.66 -31.20 -6.96
C GLU A 676 9.90 -32.36 -6.37
N ARG A 677 10.17 -32.77 -5.11
CA ARG A 677 9.42 -33.84 -4.45
C ARG A 677 7.94 -33.49 -4.21
N ILE A 678 7.63 -32.21 -3.92
CA ILE A 678 6.23 -31.77 -3.75
C ILE A 678 5.53 -31.77 -5.12
N ILE A 679 6.24 -31.40 -6.18
CA ILE A 679 5.70 -31.38 -7.55
C ILE A 679 5.53 -32.82 -8.06
N GLU A 680 6.53 -33.69 -7.91
CA GLU A 680 6.43 -35.11 -8.28
C GLU A 680 5.36 -35.84 -7.49
N LYS A 681 5.23 -35.59 -6.18
CA LYS A 681 4.17 -36.17 -5.37
C LYS A 681 2.79 -35.69 -5.79
N LYS A 682 2.63 -34.40 -6.11
CA LYS A 682 1.37 -33.86 -6.64
C LYS A 682 1.06 -34.32 -8.05
N LEU A 683 2.06 -34.51 -8.90
CA LEU A 683 1.89 -35.07 -10.23
C LEU A 683 1.47 -36.54 -10.15
N ALA A 684 2.10 -37.34 -9.28
CA ALA A 684 1.71 -38.74 -9.03
C ALA A 684 0.30 -38.86 -8.43
N GLU A 685 -0.08 -37.94 -7.53
CA GLU A 685 -1.47 -37.86 -6.98
C GLU A 685 -2.49 -37.48 -8.07
N LEU A 686 -2.12 -36.62 -9.01
CA LEU A 686 -2.94 -36.23 -10.16
C LEU A 686 -3.05 -37.33 -11.22
N GLU A 687 -2.00 -38.10 -11.45
CA GLU A 687 -1.99 -39.24 -12.35
C GLU A 687 -2.80 -40.41 -11.80
N THR A 688 -2.71 -40.71 -10.49
CA THR A 688 -3.56 -41.70 -9.83
C THR A 688 -5.03 -41.27 -9.81
N SER A 689 -5.34 -39.99 -9.69
CA SER A 689 -6.73 -39.50 -9.77
C SER A 689 -7.29 -39.55 -11.19
N ARG A 690 -6.45 -39.39 -12.25
CA ARG A 690 -6.88 -39.53 -13.66
C ARG A 690 -7.19 -40.95 -14.04
N THR A 691 -6.47 -41.95 -13.50
CA THR A 691 -6.74 -43.38 -13.75
C THR A 691 -8.02 -43.89 -13.07
N THR A 692 -8.49 -43.25 -12.02
CA THR A 692 -9.77 -43.59 -11.36
C THR A 692 -11.00 -42.96 -12.06
N TRP A 693 -10.84 -42.01 -12.97
CA TRP A 693 -11.94 -41.39 -13.74
C TRP A 693 -12.17 -42.01 -15.12
N SER A 694 -11.36 -42.97 -15.53
CA SER A 694 -11.54 -43.70 -16.82
C SER A 694 -12.24 -45.06 -16.69
N LEU A 695 -12.78 -45.39 -15.54
CA LEU A 695 -13.45 -46.70 -15.26
C LEU A 695 -14.85 -46.54 -14.64
N THR A 696 -15.53 -45.39 -14.82
CA THR A 696 -16.96 -45.26 -14.52
C THR A 696 -17.70 -44.63 -15.68
#